data_4407395ab02e62fb78febb52e44393a7
#
_entry.id   4407395ab02e62fb78febb52e44393a7
#
_cell.length_a   1.000
_cell.length_b   1.000
_cell.length_c   1.000
_cell.angle_alpha   90.00
_cell.angle_beta   90.00
_cell.angle_gamma   90.00
#
_symmetry.space_group_name_H-M   'P 1'
#
loop_
_entity.id
_entity.type
_entity.pdbx_description
1 polymer ?
#
loop_
_entity_poly.entity_id
_entity_poly.type
_entity_poly.pdbx_seq_one_letter_code
_entity_poly.pdbx_strand_id
1 'polypeptide(L)'
;MKKRILAFLLAVSIAVSALVLPVSAASINNTALQTAITLGAVPTGQELSANITRGAFAKMLVSFSTYRESVGAQGTVGTLYRDVPGSSQWAPYIRIAVQQGWMNGYTDGSFRPDNTVTLEEACAAVLKLLSYKTTDMTGSFPQAQLNKAQQIGLRDQLTCTQGQAMTYEQSTLLLYNALRANTASGSAYGSSLGFTVSNGQVDTSSVLLKSRKGPFVAEEGTQLPFTPVSVYRNDKASASAELNKYDVYYYSESLQTVWIYTRRAAGRITAVSPSASAPTALTVAGSNYTLGSSAVASKISSLNGGGVGEVVTLLLGMDNEVADVITGEEADSVFYGVVQTATRSLVEDNGADVLQKISVMCTDGITRTVNIDKSLNYPTGWLVEISVTPEGEQVTAIESKSVSGTINDTATALGDYALADDVQILDTTSEGLAGTVRPSRIAGTKLNALAVRYYTLNEQGQIDRLILNDVTGDLWKYGVLDDVKNLAFNASSILGTLTGSGSSGSGDSSSGDSSSGSGSGSTGDGSSGSGSTGGTTNTTTVVDDLRSVLVPTTSEILWGVIDGSLLSTVWNRITSSSGSLLSIGLKQLANITGQPMSTILNFVGGGATYICYVNGSQASFSTSIKYPVLAGGLAVRQNVNGTVKAMIQLMPMKIDQVGAASVMSNGTRYETADDMQVYLWYKGQYYATKLS
;
A
#
# COMPACT_ATOMS: atom_id res chain seq x y z
N MET A 1 0.55 -1.65 7.62
CA MET A 1 1.90 -1.38 8.15
C MET A 1 3.01 -2.17 7.43
N LYS A 2 3.06 -3.52 7.47
CA LYS A 2 4.15 -4.31 6.84
C LYS A 2 4.36 -4.07 5.33
N LYS A 3 3.30 -3.93 4.52
CA LYS A 3 3.41 -3.68 3.06
C LYS A 3 3.91 -2.27 2.71
N ARG A 4 3.62 -1.26 3.53
CA ARG A 4 4.10 0.13 3.33
C ARG A 4 5.56 0.29 3.74
N ILE A 5 5.99 -0.42 4.78
CA ILE A 5 7.40 -0.53 5.17
C ILE A 5 8.21 -1.20 4.05
N LEU A 6 7.64 -2.20 3.36
CA LEU A 6 8.30 -2.88 2.26
C LEU A 6 8.43 -1.97 1.02
N ALA A 7 7.40 -1.18 0.67
CA ALA A 7 7.48 -0.20 -0.40
C ALA A 7 8.47 0.93 -0.08
N PHE A 8 8.54 1.34 1.19
CA PHE A 8 9.52 2.30 1.67
C PHE A 8 10.95 1.73 1.62
N LEU A 9 11.14 0.46 2.01
CA LEU A 9 12.41 -0.25 1.88
C LEU A 9 12.86 -0.37 0.41
N LEU A 10 11.92 -0.61 -0.51
CA LEU A 10 12.21 -0.67 -1.94
C LEU A 10 12.60 0.72 -2.48
N ALA A 11 11.90 1.78 -2.09
CA ALA A 11 12.22 3.16 -2.47
C ALA A 11 13.59 3.60 -1.93
N VAL A 12 13.92 3.21 -0.70
CA VAL A 12 15.25 3.45 -0.09
C VAL A 12 16.34 2.65 -0.80
N SER A 13 16.08 1.40 -1.17
CA SER A 13 17.06 0.58 -1.92
C SER A 13 17.31 1.12 -3.33
N ILE A 14 16.31 1.74 -3.96
CA ILE A 14 16.46 2.38 -5.28
C ILE A 14 17.21 3.71 -5.16
N ALA A 15 16.94 4.53 -4.13
CA ALA A 15 17.68 5.77 -3.89
C ALA A 15 19.18 5.52 -3.63
N VAL A 16 19.49 4.41 -2.95
CA VAL A 16 20.88 4.01 -2.66
C VAL A 16 21.53 3.31 -3.85
N SER A 17 20.78 2.59 -4.69
CA SER A 17 21.33 1.95 -5.90
C SER A 17 21.56 2.94 -7.06
N ALA A 18 20.94 4.12 -7.05
CA ALA A 18 21.25 5.19 -7.99
C ALA A 18 22.58 5.92 -7.67
N LEU A 19 23.12 5.72 -6.47
CA LEU A 19 24.48 6.12 -6.11
C LEU A 19 25.45 5.07 -6.67
N VAL A 20 25.75 5.11 -7.96
CA VAL A 20 26.83 4.35 -8.57
C VAL A 20 28.16 4.91 -8.02
N LEU A 21 28.59 4.36 -6.89
CA LEU A 21 29.94 4.58 -6.41
C LEU A 21 30.90 3.77 -7.33
N PRO A 22 32.02 4.37 -7.76
CA PRO A 22 33.06 3.59 -8.45
C PRO A 22 33.53 2.49 -7.47
N VAL A 23 33.21 1.24 -7.80
CA VAL A 23 33.67 0.07 -7.04
C VAL A 23 35.15 -0.07 -7.27
N SER A 24 35.98 0.47 -6.37
CA SER A 24 37.35 0.03 -6.16
C SER A 24 37.34 -1.04 -5.08
N ALA A 25 37.96 -2.17 -5.39
CA ALA A 25 37.83 -3.42 -4.66
C ALA A 25 38.38 -3.35 -3.24
N ALA A 26 37.54 -3.11 -2.25
CA ALA A 26 37.66 -3.58 -0.87
C ALA A 26 36.23 -3.46 -0.28
N SER A 27 35.64 -4.56 0.14
CA SER A 27 34.25 -4.62 0.52
C SER A 27 34.03 -4.06 1.92
N ILE A 28 33.87 -2.76 2.03
CA ILE A 28 33.17 -2.21 3.19
C ILE A 28 31.77 -2.85 3.23
N ASN A 29 31.32 -3.24 4.39
CA ASN A 29 29.94 -3.64 4.57
C ASN A 29 29.05 -2.48 4.08
N ASN A 30 28.35 -2.69 2.98
CA ASN A 30 27.54 -1.67 2.32
C ASN A 30 26.55 -1.01 3.31
N THR A 31 26.08 -1.77 4.30
CA THR A 31 25.22 -1.32 5.41
C THR A 31 25.92 -0.28 6.31
N ALA A 32 27.19 -0.46 6.62
CA ALA A 32 27.95 0.49 7.44
C ALA A 32 28.12 1.84 6.73
N LEU A 33 28.48 1.81 5.44
CA LEU A 33 28.61 3.02 4.63
C LEU A 33 27.26 3.75 4.48
N GLN A 34 26.19 3.03 4.16
CA GLN A 34 24.84 3.59 4.06
C GLN A 34 24.39 4.26 5.37
N THR A 35 24.65 3.60 6.50
CA THR A 35 24.37 4.16 7.82
C THR A 35 25.15 5.45 8.04
N ALA A 36 26.45 5.48 7.73
CA ALA A 36 27.29 6.67 7.92
C ALA A 36 26.86 7.85 7.01
N ILE A 37 26.50 7.56 5.76
CA ILE A 37 25.96 8.58 4.84
C ILE A 37 24.61 9.10 5.38
N THR A 38 23.71 8.23 5.78
CA THR A 38 22.40 8.59 6.32
C THR A 38 22.52 9.51 7.54
N LEU A 39 23.48 9.23 8.43
CA LEU A 39 23.76 10.06 9.60
C LEU A 39 24.54 11.34 9.29
N GLY A 40 24.92 11.60 8.04
CA GLY A 40 25.72 12.74 7.63
C GLY A 40 27.18 12.69 8.10
N ALA A 41 27.65 11.53 8.54
CA ALA A 41 29.02 11.33 9.00
C ALA A 41 30.03 11.30 7.86
N VAL A 42 29.65 10.72 6.73
CA VAL A 42 30.45 10.60 5.51
C VAL A 42 29.67 11.24 4.36
N PRO A 43 30.25 12.21 3.63
CA PRO A 43 29.60 12.78 2.45
C PRO A 43 29.52 11.77 1.31
N THR A 44 28.49 11.89 0.48
CA THR A 44 28.38 11.10 -0.74
C THR A 44 29.57 11.35 -1.66
N GLY A 45 30.16 10.28 -2.21
CA GLY A 45 31.33 10.39 -3.09
C GLY A 45 32.68 10.55 -2.38
N GLN A 46 32.71 10.46 -1.03
CA GLN A 46 33.96 10.47 -0.27
C GLN A 46 34.88 9.30 -0.69
N GLU A 47 36.15 9.61 -0.94
CA GLU A 47 37.16 8.58 -1.12
C GLU A 47 37.39 7.84 0.20
N LEU A 48 36.97 6.59 0.26
CA LEU A 48 36.98 5.79 1.49
C LEU A 48 38.37 5.31 1.91
N SER A 49 39.29 5.19 0.94
CA SER A 49 40.70 4.83 1.17
C SER A 49 41.53 5.98 1.75
N ALA A 50 41.06 7.22 1.66
CA ALA A 50 41.74 8.39 2.20
C ALA A 50 41.84 8.33 3.73
N ASN A 51 42.96 8.77 4.29
CA ASN A 51 43.14 8.88 5.73
C ASN A 51 42.18 9.95 6.30
N ILE A 52 41.55 9.63 7.42
CA ILE A 52 40.65 10.57 8.08
C ILE A 52 41.44 11.55 8.95
N THR A 53 41.02 12.81 8.93
CA THR A 53 41.56 13.85 9.80
C THR A 53 40.84 13.93 11.14
N ARG A 54 41.48 14.52 12.15
CA ARG A 54 40.88 14.71 13.50
C ARG A 54 39.61 15.53 13.46
N GLY A 55 39.54 16.56 12.59
CA GLY A 55 38.33 17.36 12.39
C GLY A 55 37.19 16.54 11.78
N ALA A 56 37.49 15.76 10.74
CA ALA A 56 36.52 14.86 10.11
C ALA A 56 36.06 13.74 11.05
N PHE A 57 36.97 13.20 11.86
CA PHE A 57 36.62 12.17 12.85
C PHE A 57 35.75 12.75 13.99
N ALA A 58 35.98 13.99 14.43
CA ALA A 58 35.07 14.68 15.35
C ALA A 58 33.65 14.81 14.77
N LYS A 59 33.53 15.15 13.47
CA LYS A 59 32.25 15.13 12.77
C LYS A 59 31.60 13.75 12.79
N MET A 60 32.35 12.69 12.51
CA MET A 60 31.82 11.34 12.54
C MET A 60 31.30 10.95 13.93
N LEU A 61 32.06 11.23 15.00
CA LEU A 61 31.61 10.97 16.39
C LEU A 61 30.31 11.68 16.73
N VAL A 62 30.19 12.96 16.38
CA VAL A 62 28.97 13.74 16.64
C VAL A 62 27.79 13.22 15.82
N SER A 63 28.01 12.88 14.55
CA SER A 63 26.97 12.32 13.67
C SER A 63 26.43 10.98 14.18
N PHE A 64 27.26 10.18 14.84
CA PHE A 64 26.88 8.91 15.48
C PHE A 64 26.44 9.07 16.94
N SER A 65 26.05 10.29 17.37
CA SER A 65 25.63 10.56 18.76
C SER A 65 24.27 11.24 18.82
N THR A 66 23.73 11.39 20.05
CA THR A 66 22.52 12.16 20.32
C THR A 66 22.70 13.66 20.07
N TYR A 67 23.93 14.15 19.95
CA TYR A 67 24.25 15.57 19.70
C TYR A 67 24.20 15.95 18.23
N ARG A 68 23.93 15.01 17.34
CA ARG A 68 23.83 15.27 15.89
C ARG A 68 22.92 16.46 15.56
N GLU A 69 21.75 16.52 16.19
CA GLU A 69 20.76 17.58 15.96
C GLU A 69 21.16 18.93 16.58
N SER A 70 22.13 18.92 17.49
CA SER A 70 22.61 20.14 18.15
C SER A 70 23.64 20.91 17.35
N VAL A 71 24.14 20.38 16.25
CA VAL A 71 25.21 21.02 15.43
C VAL A 71 24.77 22.35 14.88
N GLY A 72 23.57 22.43 14.29
CA GLY A 72 23.00 23.66 13.72
C GLY A 72 22.82 24.79 14.74
N ALA A 73 22.53 24.45 16.01
CA ALA A 73 22.34 25.41 17.09
C ALA A 73 23.67 26.01 17.61
N GLN A 74 24.83 25.46 17.21
CA GLN A 74 26.12 25.90 17.72
C GLN A 74 26.58 27.26 17.19
N GLY A 75 26.03 27.70 16.06
CA GLY A 75 26.44 28.98 15.42
C GLY A 75 27.92 29.02 15.05
N THR A 76 28.43 30.22 14.84
CA THR A 76 29.83 30.51 14.44
C THR A 76 30.76 30.78 15.63
N VAL A 77 30.40 30.35 16.83
CA VAL A 77 31.23 30.52 18.03
C VAL A 77 32.53 29.74 17.87
N GLY A 78 33.67 30.38 18.20
CA GLY A 78 34.99 29.76 18.17
C GLY A 78 35.12 28.60 19.18
N THR A 79 36.19 27.83 19.01
CA THR A 79 36.60 26.84 19.99
C THR A 79 37.65 27.42 20.94
N LEU A 80 38.07 26.70 21.96
CA LEU A 80 39.18 27.05 22.85
C LEU A 80 40.56 26.87 22.18
N TYR A 81 40.61 26.37 20.96
CA TYR A 81 41.85 26.03 20.25
C TYR A 81 42.18 27.11 19.24
N ARG A 82 43.45 27.57 19.28
CA ARG A 82 43.94 28.64 18.42
C ARG A 82 43.89 28.34 16.92
N ASP A 83 43.95 27.08 16.55
CA ASP A 83 43.95 26.55 15.19
C ASP A 83 42.54 26.13 14.68
N VAL A 84 41.47 26.42 15.46
CA VAL A 84 40.07 26.11 15.09
C VAL A 84 39.20 27.35 15.31
N PRO A 85 39.24 28.30 14.35
CA PRO A 85 38.40 29.52 14.43
C PRO A 85 36.91 29.16 14.27
N GLY A 86 36.01 30.03 14.70
CA GLY A 86 34.56 29.82 14.61
C GLY A 86 34.02 29.64 13.19
N SER A 87 34.75 30.14 12.18
CA SER A 87 34.45 29.95 10.76
C SER A 87 34.86 28.58 10.21
N SER A 88 35.62 27.79 10.97
CA SER A 88 36.01 26.44 10.55
C SER A 88 34.78 25.54 10.49
N GLN A 89 34.63 24.79 9.38
CA GLN A 89 33.59 23.77 9.24
C GLN A 89 33.61 22.71 10.35
N TRP A 90 34.78 22.51 11.00
CA TRP A 90 34.96 21.55 12.08
C TRP A 90 34.64 22.12 13.46
N ALA A 91 34.54 23.47 13.60
CA ALA A 91 34.38 24.09 14.91
C ALA A 91 33.20 23.55 15.73
N PRO A 92 31.96 23.42 15.21
CA PRO A 92 30.84 22.91 16.00
C PRO A 92 31.03 21.47 16.43
N TYR A 93 31.60 20.63 15.58
CA TYR A 93 31.84 19.22 15.88
C TYR A 93 32.98 19.04 16.90
N ILE A 94 34.08 19.77 16.74
CA ILE A 94 35.20 19.73 17.69
C ILE A 94 34.74 20.22 19.06
N ARG A 95 33.94 21.28 19.12
CA ARG A 95 33.39 21.81 20.37
C ARG A 95 32.57 20.74 21.10
N ILE A 96 31.65 20.09 20.41
CA ILE A 96 30.83 19.02 21.00
C ILE A 96 31.72 17.85 21.44
N ALA A 97 32.61 17.35 20.58
CA ALA A 97 33.46 16.20 20.90
C ALA A 97 34.36 16.45 22.11
N VAL A 98 34.86 17.68 22.28
CA VAL A 98 35.69 18.09 23.41
C VAL A 98 34.84 18.31 24.68
N GLN A 99 33.67 18.95 24.58
CA GLN A 99 32.76 19.14 25.72
C GLN A 99 32.29 17.79 26.29
N GLN A 100 32.07 16.81 25.42
CA GLN A 100 31.68 15.44 25.83
C GLN A 100 32.89 14.60 26.27
N GLY A 101 34.11 15.15 26.20
CA GLY A 101 35.32 14.45 26.60
C GLY A 101 35.76 13.32 25.65
N TRP A 102 35.14 13.19 24.48
CA TRP A 102 35.51 12.12 23.52
C TRP A 102 36.87 12.36 22.90
N MET A 103 37.18 13.61 22.58
CA MET A 103 38.49 14.04 22.05
C MET A 103 39.07 15.15 22.91
N ASN A 104 40.39 15.29 22.88
CA ASN A 104 41.11 16.37 23.56
C ASN A 104 42.03 17.07 22.56
N GLY A 105 42.34 18.33 22.84
CA GLY A 105 43.43 19.05 22.18
C GLY A 105 44.79 18.72 22.80
N TYR A 106 45.80 19.38 22.32
CA TYR A 106 47.18 19.25 22.77
C TYR A 106 47.51 20.30 23.85
N THR A 107 48.55 20.01 24.60
CA THR A 107 49.02 20.89 25.70
C THR A 107 49.51 22.28 25.24
N ASP A 108 49.81 22.40 23.94
CA ASP A 108 50.20 23.68 23.31
C ASP A 108 49.01 24.59 22.95
N GLY A 109 47.76 24.18 23.28
CA GLY A 109 46.52 24.92 22.97
C GLY A 109 46.02 24.73 21.54
N SER A 110 46.55 23.76 20.80
CA SER A 110 46.07 23.37 19.46
C SER A 110 45.16 22.15 19.51
N PHE A 111 44.29 21.98 18.50
CA PHE A 111 43.51 20.76 18.28
C PHE A 111 44.10 19.92 17.13
N ARG A 112 44.73 20.55 16.17
CA ARG A 112 45.31 19.99 14.94
C ARG A 112 44.27 19.25 14.10
N PRO A 113 43.21 19.99 13.60
CA PRO A 113 42.08 19.36 12.92
C PRO A 113 42.46 18.59 11.65
N ASP A 114 43.58 18.98 10.99
CA ASP A 114 44.04 18.38 9.72
C ASP A 114 44.99 17.20 9.91
N ASN A 115 45.42 16.93 11.16
CA ASN A 115 46.24 15.74 11.44
C ASN A 115 45.38 14.48 11.33
N THR A 116 46.00 13.37 10.94
CA THR A 116 45.36 12.05 10.90
C THR A 116 45.05 11.52 12.29
N VAL A 117 44.11 10.58 12.37
CA VAL A 117 43.74 9.84 13.61
C VAL A 117 44.28 8.42 13.53
N THR A 118 44.95 7.97 14.57
CA THR A 118 45.39 6.59 14.67
C THR A 118 44.32 5.64 15.23
N LEU A 119 44.50 4.33 15.06
CA LEU A 119 43.56 3.31 15.57
C LEU A 119 43.32 3.45 17.07
N GLU A 120 44.38 3.62 17.86
CA GLU A 120 44.28 3.72 19.33
C GLU A 120 43.59 5.01 19.76
N GLU A 121 43.79 6.13 19.07
CA GLU A 121 43.09 7.41 19.32
C GLU A 121 41.60 7.28 19.00
N ALA A 122 41.27 6.66 17.85
CA ALA A 122 39.88 6.44 17.45
C ALA A 122 39.18 5.47 18.42
N CYS A 123 39.78 4.36 18.79
CA CYS A 123 39.22 3.43 19.78
C CYS A 123 39.01 4.11 21.14
N ALA A 124 39.97 4.93 21.60
CA ALA A 124 39.80 5.66 22.85
C ALA A 124 38.65 6.65 22.82
N ALA A 125 38.44 7.35 21.71
CA ALA A 125 37.33 8.28 21.54
C ALA A 125 35.98 7.56 21.50
N VAL A 126 35.89 6.44 20.77
CA VAL A 126 34.65 5.65 20.67
C VAL A 126 34.31 4.95 22.01
N LEU A 127 35.30 4.46 22.75
CA LEU A 127 35.05 3.93 24.10
C LEU A 127 34.45 4.97 25.04
N LYS A 128 34.93 6.23 24.97
CA LYS A 128 34.33 7.32 25.74
C LYS A 128 32.92 7.67 25.25
N LEU A 129 32.66 7.63 23.93
CA LEU A 129 31.31 7.77 23.36
C LEU A 129 30.35 6.72 23.93
N LEU A 130 30.83 5.48 24.13
CA LEU A 130 30.09 4.38 24.75
C LEU A 130 30.07 4.45 26.30
N SER A 131 30.57 5.55 26.89
CA SER A 131 30.61 5.82 28.33
C SER A 131 31.56 4.93 29.14
N TYR A 132 32.53 4.25 28.49
CA TYR A 132 33.57 3.52 29.19
C TYR A 132 34.60 4.48 29.82
N LYS A 133 34.95 4.22 31.07
CA LYS A 133 35.98 4.95 31.85
C LYS A 133 37.31 4.16 31.83
N THR A 134 38.38 4.84 32.19
CA THR A 134 39.69 4.19 32.35
C THR A 134 39.69 3.08 33.41
N THR A 135 38.82 3.18 34.41
CA THR A 135 38.60 2.16 35.44
C THR A 135 37.98 0.86 34.89
N ASP A 136 37.34 0.91 33.74
CA ASP A 136 36.70 -0.25 33.09
C ASP A 136 37.67 -1.03 32.18
N MET A 137 38.91 -0.64 32.17
CA MET A 137 39.97 -1.16 31.34
C MET A 137 41.22 -1.54 32.19
N THR A 138 41.88 -2.62 31.80
CA THR A 138 43.09 -3.09 32.50
C THR A 138 44.31 -2.80 31.65
N GLY A 139 45.34 -2.20 32.27
CA GLY A 139 46.61 -1.85 31.64
C GLY A 139 46.71 -0.36 31.31
N SER A 140 47.77 0.01 30.57
CA SER A 140 48.05 1.39 30.14
C SER A 140 47.63 1.65 28.71
N PHE A 141 47.45 2.94 28.36
CA PHE A 141 47.29 3.37 26.97
C PHE A 141 48.53 3.04 26.13
N PRO A 142 48.39 2.56 24.92
CA PRO A 142 47.12 2.35 24.18
C PRO A 142 46.55 0.93 24.32
N GLN A 143 47.29 -0.01 24.93
CA GLN A 143 46.91 -1.42 24.94
C GLN A 143 45.59 -1.69 25.66
N ALA A 144 45.32 -0.98 26.77
CA ALA A 144 44.08 -1.11 27.53
C ALA A 144 42.85 -0.78 26.67
N GLN A 145 42.88 0.31 25.89
CA GLN A 145 41.82 0.73 24.98
C GLN A 145 41.64 -0.23 23.80
N LEU A 146 42.76 -0.69 23.19
CA LEU A 146 42.73 -1.63 22.07
C LEU A 146 42.15 -2.99 22.49
N ASN A 147 42.51 -3.49 23.67
CA ASN A 147 41.97 -4.74 24.22
C ASN A 147 40.48 -4.61 24.53
N LYS A 148 40.06 -3.49 25.16
CA LYS A 148 38.63 -3.24 25.45
C LYS A 148 37.82 -3.11 24.18
N ALA A 149 38.32 -2.37 23.19
CA ALA A 149 37.68 -2.25 21.89
C ALA A 149 37.50 -3.60 21.18
N GLN A 150 38.50 -4.48 21.26
CA GLN A 150 38.38 -5.84 20.73
C GLN A 150 37.36 -6.66 21.52
N GLN A 151 37.38 -6.60 22.84
CA GLN A 151 36.47 -7.34 23.71
C GLN A 151 34.98 -7.06 23.43
N ILE A 152 34.62 -5.80 23.14
CA ILE A 152 33.24 -5.39 22.90
C ILE A 152 32.88 -5.34 21.38
N GLY A 153 33.74 -5.89 20.49
CA GLY A 153 33.47 -6.01 19.06
C GLY A 153 33.67 -4.72 18.24
N LEU A 154 34.24 -3.65 18.81
CA LEU A 154 34.48 -2.40 18.05
C LEU A 154 35.46 -2.62 16.89
N ARG A 155 36.39 -3.54 17.06
CA ARG A 155 37.46 -3.84 16.07
C ARG A 155 37.08 -4.95 15.09
N ASP A 156 35.84 -5.43 15.12
CA ASP A 156 35.42 -6.50 14.19
C ASP A 156 35.55 -6.04 12.75
N GLN A 157 36.25 -6.88 11.95
CA GLN A 157 36.59 -6.64 10.53
C GLN A 157 37.51 -5.45 10.27
N LEU A 158 38.08 -4.80 11.29
CA LEU A 158 39.11 -3.79 11.09
C LEU A 158 40.46 -4.46 10.80
N THR A 159 41.15 -3.95 9.79
CA THR A 159 42.45 -4.48 9.35
C THR A 159 43.62 -3.60 9.81
N CYS A 160 43.37 -2.38 10.30
CA CYS A 160 44.43 -1.47 10.77
C CYS A 160 45.03 -1.92 12.10
N THR A 161 46.29 -1.61 12.27
CA THR A 161 47.09 -1.96 13.44
C THR A 161 47.47 -0.72 14.26
N GLN A 162 47.93 -0.93 15.48
CA GLN A 162 48.39 0.15 16.36
C GLN A 162 49.39 1.08 15.67
N GLY A 163 49.25 2.38 15.87
CA GLY A 163 50.06 3.43 15.27
C GLY A 163 49.70 3.78 13.82
N GLN A 164 48.88 2.99 13.19
CA GLN A 164 48.42 3.23 11.82
C GLN A 164 47.32 4.28 11.75
N ALA A 165 47.42 5.22 10.80
CA ALA A 165 46.37 6.16 10.51
C ALA A 165 45.14 5.45 9.95
N MET A 166 43.95 5.79 10.45
CA MET A 166 42.71 5.22 9.98
C MET A 166 42.24 5.89 8.70
N THR A 167 41.61 5.12 7.83
CA THR A 167 40.92 5.62 6.65
C THR A 167 39.46 5.95 6.98
N TYR A 168 38.74 6.65 6.07
CA TYR A 168 37.29 6.84 6.18
C TYR A 168 36.55 5.51 6.25
N GLU A 169 36.97 4.51 5.47
CA GLU A 169 36.38 3.17 5.50
C GLU A 169 36.45 2.54 6.88
N GLN A 170 37.66 2.49 7.46
CA GLN A 170 37.89 1.87 8.76
C GLN A 170 37.20 2.63 9.90
N SER A 171 37.17 3.96 9.83
CA SER A 171 36.47 4.79 10.81
C SER A 171 34.96 4.62 10.72
N THR A 172 34.43 4.45 9.51
CA THR A 172 33.01 4.13 9.28
C THR A 172 32.65 2.79 9.90
N LEU A 173 33.47 1.77 9.67
CA LEU A 173 33.25 0.44 10.23
C LEU A 173 33.37 0.43 11.76
N LEU A 174 34.34 1.13 12.33
CA LEU A 174 34.51 1.29 13.77
C LEU A 174 33.24 1.90 14.43
N LEU A 175 32.69 2.97 13.85
CA LEU A 175 31.51 3.63 14.38
C LEU A 175 30.22 2.83 14.13
N TYR A 176 30.11 2.12 13.00
CA TYR A 176 29.03 1.18 12.79
C TYR A 176 29.04 0.03 13.80
N ASN A 177 30.23 -0.50 14.11
CA ASN A 177 30.40 -1.50 15.16
C ASN A 177 30.01 -0.93 16.54
N ALA A 178 30.25 0.36 16.80
CA ALA A 178 29.84 1.02 18.01
C ALA A 178 28.30 1.02 18.19
N LEU A 179 27.51 1.18 17.12
CA LEU A 179 26.06 1.09 17.21
C LEU A 179 25.57 -0.29 17.69
N ARG A 180 26.34 -1.33 17.37
CA ARG A 180 26.04 -2.73 17.73
C ARG A 180 26.59 -3.10 19.11
N ALA A 181 27.65 -2.43 19.55
CA ALA A 181 28.31 -2.68 20.80
C ALA A 181 27.48 -2.21 22.01
N ASN A 182 27.66 -2.88 23.14
CA ASN A 182 27.06 -2.44 24.40
C ASN A 182 27.83 -1.24 24.96
N THR A 183 27.08 -0.30 25.51
CA THR A 183 27.62 0.76 26.35
C THR A 183 28.12 0.20 27.69
N ALA A 184 28.80 1.01 28.47
CA ALA A 184 29.22 0.64 29.82
C ALA A 184 28.04 0.24 30.73
N SER A 185 26.80 0.71 30.42
CA SER A 185 25.57 0.34 31.13
C SER A 185 24.94 -0.99 30.66
N GLY A 186 25.49 -1.63 29.61
CA GLY A 186 25.07 -2.95 29.13
C GLY A 186 24.00 -2.98 28.04
N SER A 187 23.51 -1.82 27.56
CA SER A 187 22.58 -1.74 26.44
C SER A 187 23.29 -1.46 25.12
N ALA A 188 22.77 -1.97 24.00
CA ALA A 188 23.32 -1.65 22.68
C ALA A 188 23.24 -0.14 22.40
N TYR A 189 24.35 0.44 21.98
CA TYR A 189 24.46 1.90 21.80
C TYR A 189 23.45 2.42 20.76
N GLY A 190 23.27 1.72 19.64
CA GLY A 190 22.28 2.11 18.63
C GLY A 190 20.87 2.21 19.17
N SER A 191 20.51 1.35 20.13
CA SER A 191 19.19 1.41 20.79
C SER A 191 19.04 2.68 21.65
N SER A 192 20.12 3.18 22.25
CA SER A 192 20.09 4.44 23.00
C SER A 192 19.89 5.67 22.09
N LEU A 193 20.21 5.53 20.80
CA LEU A 193 19.94 6.53 19.76
C LEU A 193 18.55 6.39 19.14
N GLY A 194 17.76 5.40 19.60
CA GLY A 194 16.42 5.10 19.09
C GLY A 194 16.41 4.27 17.79
N PHE A 195 17.54 3.64 17.44
CA PHE A 195 17.61 2.72 16.31
C PHE A 195 17.21 1.31 16.73
N THR A 196 16.63 0.55 15.82
CA THR A 196 16.36 -0.87 16.05
C THR A 196 17.64 -1.68 15.87
N VAL A 197 18.09 -2.32 16.94
CA VAL A 197 19.23 -3.24 16.92
C VAL A 197 18.72 -4.63 17.34
N SER A 198 18.82 -5.61 16.44
CA SER A 198 18.38 -6.98 16.70
C SER A 198 19.41 -7.97 16.13
N ASN A 199 19.68 -9.03 16.89
CA ASN A 199 20.68 -10.05 16.51
C ASN A 199 22.07 -9.48 16.12
N GLY A 200 22.49 -8.40 16.80
CA GLY A 200 23.75 -7.72 16.50
C GLY A 200 23.79 -7.01 15.15
N GLN A 201 22.63 -6.69 14.55
CA GLN A 201 22.52 -5.91 13.33
C GLN A 201 21.67 -4.65 13.57
N VAL A 202 22.07 -3.55 12.92
CA VAL A 202 21.32 -2.30 12.93
C VAL A 202 20.35 -2.31 11.76
N ASP A 203 19.08 -2.06 12.03
CA ASP A 203 18.09 -1.84 10.99
C ASP A 203 18.29 -0.45 10.34
N THR A 204 18.76 -0.43 9.11
CA THR A 204 19.02 0.81 8.35
C THR A 204 17.76 1.64 8.13
N SER A 205 16.60 1.01 8.06
CA SER A 205 15.31 1.71 7.95
C SER A 205 15.04 2.53 9.19
N SER A 206 15.33 2.00 10.39
CA SER A 206 15.17 2.72 11.65
C SER A 206 16.11 3.93 11.73
N VAL A 207 17.33 3.79 11.20
CA VAL A 207 18.31 4.89 11.14
C VAL A 207 17.78 6.00 10.21
N LEU A 208 17.28 5.65 9.03
CA LEU A 208 16.71 6.60 8.09
C LEU A 208 15.50 7.32 8.69
N LEU A 209 14.57 6.58 9.28
CA LEU A 209 13.37 7.15 9.91
C LEU A 209 13.70 8.17 11.01
N LYS A 210 14.76 7.93 11.78
CA LYS A 210 15.22 8.82 12.84
C LYS A 210 16.07 10.00 12.35
N SER A 211 16.68 9.90 11.18
CA SER A 211 17.56 10.95 10.63
C SER A 211 16.84 11.94 9.71
N ARG A 212 15.64 11.59 9.24
CA ARG A 212 14.83 12.50 8.42
C ARG A 212 14.27 13.65 9.27
N LYS A 213 14.19 14.84 8.67
CA LYS A 213 13.52 16.00 9.24
C LYS A 213 12.08 16.09 8.72
N GLY A 214 11.16 16.58 9.54
CA GLY A 214 9.73 16.72 9.22
C GLY A 214 8.83 15.91 10.16
N PRO A 215 7.48 15.93 9.97
CA PRO A 215 6.80 16.56 8.83
C PRO A 215 6.87 18.09 8.85
N PHE A 216 6.99 18.67 7.65
CA PHE A 216 6.78 20.08 7.40
C PHE A 216 5.61 20.24 6.43
N VAL A 217 4.94 21.39 6.49
CA VAL A 217 3.91 21.76 5.52
C VAL A 217 4.43 22.90 4.68
N ALA A 218 4.30 22.78 3.37
CA ALA A 218 4.76 23.82 2.45
C ALA A 218 3.77 24.98 2.40
N GLU A 219 4.30 26.18 2.47
CA GLU A 219 3.63 27.43 2.16
C GLU A 219 3.92 27.80 0.70
N GLU A 220 3.21 28.79 0.17
CA GLU A 220 3.49 29.29 -1.18
C GLU A 220 4.94 29.81 -1.28
N GLY A 221 5.68 29.30 -2.26
CA GLY A 221 7.09 29.66 -2.45
C GLY A 221 8.09 28.98 -1.51
N THR A 222 7.67 27.97 -0.74
CA THR A 222 8.59 27.18 0.10
C THR A 222 9.69 26.55 -0.75
N GLN A 223 10.93 26.70 -0.31
CA GLN A 223 12.10 26.10 -0.95
C GLN A 223 12.82 25.15 0.00
N LEU A 224 13.38 24.09 -0.55
CA LEU A 224 14.24 23.18 0.19
C LEU A 224 15.58 23.83 0.53
N PRO A 225 16.20 23.51 1.68
CA PRO A 225 17.51 24.07 2.07
C PRO A 225 18.68 23.52 1.25
N PHE A 226 18.43 22.61 0.31
CA PHE A 226 19.42 21.98 -0.56
C PHE A 226 18.77 21.59 -1.90
N THR A 227 19.60 21.31 -2.92
CA THR A 227 19.12 20.75 -4.19
C THR A 227 19.02 19.22 -4.04
N PRO A 228 17.82 18.63 -4.11
CA PRO A 228 17.67 17.20 -3.95
C PRO A 228 18.18 16.44 -5.19
N VAL A 229 18.81 15.29 -4.94
CA VAL A 229 19.20 14.29 -5.96
C VAL A 229 18.10 13.26 -6.16
N SER A 230 17.38 12.96 -5.09
CA SER A 230 16.26 12.00 -5.12
C SER A 230 15.00 12.66 -4.60
N VAL A 231 13.90 12.53 -5.35
CA VAL A 231 12.59 13.07 -5.01
C VAL A 231 11.58 11.94 -5.03
N TYR A 232 10.79 11.83 -3.98
CA TYR A 232 9.66 10.91 -3.90
C TYR A 232 8.38 11.67 -3.62
N ARG A 233 7.36 11.47 -4.45
CA ARG A 233 6.02 12.05 -4.26
C ARG A 233 5.01 10.93 -4.10
N ASN A 234 4.30 10.90 -2.97
CA ASN A 234 3.35 9.84 -2.61
C ASN A 234 3.97 8.43 -2.76
N ASP A 235 5.18 8.24 -2.19
CA ASP A 235 5.96 7.00 -2.19
C ASP A 235 6.48 6.54 -3.56
N LYS A 236 6.47 7.41 -4.58
CA LYS A 236 7.02 7.12 -5.91
C LYS A 236 8.13 8.10 -6.28
N ALA A 237 9.12 7.61 -7.04
CA ALA A 237 10.13 8.49 -7.61
C ALA A 237 9.48 9.56 -8.51
N SER A 238 9.92 10.80 -8.36
CA SER A 238 9.43 11.97 -9.10
C SER A 238 10.61 12.74 -9.71
N ALA A 239 10.39 13.35 -10.85
CA ALA A 239 11.36 14.25 -11.47
C ALA A 239 11.28 15.69 -10.91
N SER A 240 10.13 16.09 -10.32
CA SER A 240 9.92 17.42 -9.77
C SER A 240 10.08 17.43 -8.26
N ALA A 241 10.92 18.35 -7.78
CA ALA A 241 11.10 18.68 -6.37
C ALA A 241 10.27 19.90 -5.93
N GLU A 242 9.40 20.41 -6.79
CA GLU A 242 8.53 21.54 -6.50
C GLU A 242 7.59 21.22 -5.35
N LEU A 243 7.48 22.15 -4.41
CA LEU A 243 6.59 22.08 -3.27
C LEU A 243 5.42 23.03 -3.51
N ASN A 244 4.23 22.47 -3.59
CA ASN A 244 3.00 23.25 -3.68
C ASN A 244 2.48 23.58 -2.27
N LYS A 245 1.70 24.65 -2.14
CA LYS A 245 1.02 24.98 -0.89
C LYS A 245 0.27 23.76 -0.34
N TYR A 246 0.47 23.47 0.95
CA TYR A 246 -0.10 22.33 1.67
C TYR A 246 0.48 20.94 1.33
N ASP A 247 1.55 20.84 0.56
CA ASP A 247 2.31 19.60 0.49
C ASP A 247 2.95 19.31 1.86
N VAL A 248 2.81 18.07 2.33
CA VAL A 248 3.54 17.60 3.51
C VAL A 248 4.85 17.01 3.06
N TYR A 249 5.97 17.50 3.59
CA TYR A 249 7.27 17.01 3.16
C TYR A 249 8.21 16.66 4.31
N TYR A 250 9.08 15.74 4.01
CA TYR A 250 10.20 15.31 4.86
C TYR A 250 11.46 15.39 4.01
N TYR A 251 12.59 15.61 4.64
CA TYR A 251 13.85 15.60 3.90
C TYR A 251 15.01 15.05 4.72
N SER A 252 16.05 14.62 4.01
CA SER A 252 17.37 14.29 4.55
C SER A 252 18.43 15.00 3.72
N GLU A 253 19.10 15.98 4.32
CA GLU A 253 20.19 16.72 3.68
C GLU A 253 21.37 15.80 3.36
N SER A 254 21.68 14.86 4.25
CA SER A 254 22.78 13.90 4.08
C SER A 254 22.56 12.95 2.91
N LEU A 255 21.32 12.59 2.62
CA LEU A 255 20.95 11.76 1.47
C LEU A 255 20.55 12.60 0.25
N GLN A 256 20.52 13.93 0.37
CA GLN A 256 19.99 14.83 -0.66
C GLN A 256 18.64 14.37 -1.20
N THR A 257 17.76 13.91 -0.30
CA THR A 257 16.46 13.29 -0.62
C THR A 257 15.34 14.05 0.03
N VAL A 258 14.24 14.23 -0.73
CA VAL A 258 12.98 14.77 -0.24
C VAL A 258 11.84 13.77 -0.50
N TRP A 259 10.93 13.67 0.45
CA TRP A 259 9.67 12.91 0.36
C TRP A 259 8.51 13.89 0.50
N ILE A 260 7.62 13.90 -0.48
CA ILE A 260 6.50 14.84 -0.58
C ILE A 260 5.20 14.04 -0.59
N TYR A 261 4.22 14.47 0.19
CA TYR A 261 2.91 13.85 0.31
C TYR A 261 1.81 14.87 0.08
N THR A 262 0.91 14.59 -0.87
CA THR A 262 -0.25 15.42 -1.21
C THR A 262 -1.54 14.84 -0.61
N ARG A 263 -1.43 13.80 0.23
CA ARG A 263 -2.57 13.09 0.79
C ARG A 263 -3.35 13.96 1.76
N ARG A 264 -4.66 13.98 1.59
CA ARG A 264 -5.59 14.75 2.41
C ARG A 264 -6.74 13.88 2.88
N ALA A 265 -7.36 14.26 4.00
CA ALA A 265 -8.63 13.71 4.46
C ALA A 265 -9.51 14.86 4.92
N ALA A 266 -10.63 15.06 4.25
CA ALA A 266 -11.49 16.19 4.53
C ALA A 266 -12.88 15.72 4.99
N GLY A 267 -13.53 16.55 5.78
CA GLY A 267 -14.85 16.30 6.32
C GLY A 267 -15.04 16.86 7.73
N ARG A 268 -16.16 16.51 8.34
CA ARG A 268 -16.50 16.96 9.70
C ARG A 268 -15.74 16.16 10.76
N ILE A 269 -15.17 16.83 11.75
CA ILE A 269 -14.64 16.17 12.95
C ILE A 269 -15.81 15.62 13.76
N THR A 270 -15.88 14.31 13.93
CA THR A 270 -16.94 13.63 14.69
C THR A 270 -16.52 13.25 16.09
N ALA A 271 -15.24 13.07 16.35
CA ALA A 271 -14.70 12.77 17.67
C ALA A 271 -13.23 13.19 17.80
N VAL A 272 -12.80 13.46 19.02
CA VAL A 272 -11.42 13.75 19.40
C VAL A 272 -11.03 12.87 20.59
N SER A 273 -9.88 12.25 20.55
CA SER A 273 -9.44 11.27 21.55
C SER A 273 -8.03 11.60 22.06
N PRO A 274 -7.73 11.40 23.36
CA PRO A 274 -8.64 10.99 24.43
C PRO A 274 -9.54 12.13 24.93
N SER A 275 -9.18 13.39 24.67
CA SER A 275 -9.98 14.56 25.05
C SER A 275 -9.66 15.77 24.17
N ALA A 276 -10.57 16.75 24.11
CA ALA A 276 -10.37 18.01 23.38
C ALA A 276 -9.16 18.83 23.88
N SER A 277 -8.83 18.76 25.17
CA SER A 277 -7.72 19.49 25.78
C SER A 277 -6.34 18.85 25.60
N ALA A 278 -6.31 17.56 25.30
CA ALA A 278 -5.06 16.80 25.08
C ALA A 278 -5.28 15.75 23.97
N PRO A 279 -5.55 16.19 22.73
CA PRO A 279 -5.85 15.29 21.65
C PRO A 279 -4.59 14.56 21.17
N THR A 280 -4.73 13.27 20.87
CA THR A 280 -3.72 12.44 20.20
C THR A 280 -4.23 11.86 18.89
N ALA A 281 -5.55 11.86 18.72
CA ALA A 281 -6.22 11.41 17.51
C ALA A 281 -7.56 12.12 17.34
N LEU A 282 -8.05 12.12 16.10
CA LEU A 282 -9.39 12.64 15.76
C LEU A 282 -10.04 11.77 14.70
N THR A 283 -11.37 11.82 14.64
CA THR A 283 -12.19 11.09 13.65
C THR A 283 -12.76 12.07 12.66
N VAL A 284 -12.45 11.88 11.37
CA VAL A 284 -12.99 12.63 10.25
C VAL A 284 -13.54 11.66 9.22
N ALA A 285 -14.74 11.92 8.71
CA ALA A 285 -15.39 11.07 7.70
C ALA A 285 -15.39 9.56 8.08
N GLY A 286 -15.60 9.26 9.37
CA GLY A 286 -15.67 7.89 9.88
C GLY A 286 -14.33 7.18 10.06
N SER A 287 -13.20 7.83 9.72
CA SER A 287 -11.85 7.29 9.88
C SER A 287 -11.11 7.98 11.02
N ASN A 288 -10.31 7.21 11.78
CA ASN A 288 -9.51 7.74 12.88
C ASN A 288 -8.08 8.05 12.41
N TYR A 289 -7.61 9.26 12.71
CA TYR A 289 -6.30 9.77 12.34
C TYR A 289 -5.51 10.15 13.59
N THR A 290 -4.26 9.71 13.69
CA THR A 290 -3.35 10.09 14.76
C THR A 290 -2.70 11.43 14.45
N LEU A 291 -2.50 12.27 15.48
CA LEU A 291 -1.83 13.56 15.31
C LEU A 291 -0.32 13.36 15.26
N GLY A 292 0.33 13.94 14.27
CA GLY A 292 1.76 13.75 13.99
C GLY A 292 2.68 14.56 14.89
N SER A 293 2.18 15.59 15.59
CA SER A 293 2.98 16.43 16.46
C SER A 293 2.18 17.13 17.55
N SER A 294 2.89 17.61 18.58
CA SER A 294 2.29 18.45 19.63
C SER A 294 1.78 19.78 19.10
N ALA A 295 2.34 20.30 18.02
CA ALA A 295 1.88 21.54 17.39
C ALA A 295 0.47 21.36 16.80
N VAL A 296 0.23 20.25 16.08
CA VAL A 296 -1.09 19.89 15.55
C VAL A 296 -2.08 19.63 16.70
N ALA A 297 -1.65 18.91 17.75
CA ALA A 297 -2.47 18.68 18.94
C ALA A 297 -2.89 20.01 19.58
N SER A 298 -1.98 20.99 19.68
CA SER A 298 -2.28 22.33 20.20
C SER A 298 -3.26 23.09 19.29
N LYS A 299 -3.11 22.96 17.96
CA LYS A 299 -4.02 23.57 16.99
C LYS A 299 -5.43 23.03 17.15
N ILE A 300 -5.60 21.70 17.23
CA ILE A 300 -6.89 21.04 17.45
C ILE A 300 -7.46 21.43 18.82
N SER A 301 -6.68 21.43 19.90
CA SER A 301 -7.17 21.79 21.24
C SER A 301 -7.59 23.26 21.35
N SER A 302 -7.09 24.14 20.48
CA SER A 302 -7.48 25.56 20.41
C SER A 302 -8.85 25.76 19.76
N LEU A 303 -9.34 24.78 18.99
CA LEU A 303 -10.69 24.82 18.42
C LEU A 303 -11.74 24.57 19.51
N ASN A 304 -12.91 25.16 19.34
CA ASN A 304 -13.99 24.98 20.30
C ASN A 304 -14.39 23.49 20.42
N GLY A 305 -14.33 22.94 21.61
CA GLY A 305 -14.61 21.51 21.85
C GLY A 305 -13.65 20.56 21.10
N GLY A 306 -12.42 21.03 20.74
CA GLY A 306 -11.47 20.27 19.92
C GLY A 306 -11.91 20.20 18.45
N GLY A 307 -12.74 21.16 18.00
CA GLY A 307 -13.24 21.25 16.64
C GLY A 307 -14.32 20.23 16.29
N VAL A 308 -14.91 19.53 17.27
CA VAL A 308 -16.03 18.59 17.00
C VAL A 308 -17.19 19.34 16.39
N GLY A 309 -17.62 18.89 15.19
CA GLY A 309 -18.63 19.56 14.38
C GLY A 309 -18.07 20.48 13.30
N GLU A 310 -16.81 20.88 13.35
CA GLU A 310 -16.17 21.69 12.32
C GLU A 310 -15.79 20.86 11.09
N VAL A 311 -15.85 21.49 9.92
CA VAL A 311 -15.34 20.92 8.66
C VAL A 311 -13.86 21.27 8.54
N VAL A 312 -13.04 20.28 8.30
CA VAL A 312 -11.58 20.44 8.20
C VAL A 312 -11.02 19.61 7.06
N THR A 313 -9.85 20.04 6.56
CA THR A 313 -9.00 19.21 5.70
C THR A 313 -7.72 18.87 6.45
N LEU A 314 -7.50 17.58 6.69
CA LEU A 314 -6.30 17.05 7.31
C LEU A 314 -5.22 16.89 6.24
N LEU A 315 -4.04 17.43 6.48
CA LEU A 315 -2.85 17.19 5.68
C LEU A 315 -2.13 15.97 6.25
N LEU A 316 -1.99 14.92 5.44
CA LEU A 316 -1.50 13.63 5.91
C LEU A 316 -0.04 13.39 5.51
N GLY A 317 0.74 13.00 6.49
CA GLY A 317 2.15 12.66 6.31
C GLY A 317 2.39 11.24 5.80
N MET A 318 3.63 10.78 5.94
CA MET A 318 4.15 9.53 5.40
C MET A 318 3.39 8.30 5.92
N ASP A 319 3.05 8.27 7.20
CA ASP A 319 2.34 7.17 7.86
C ASP A 319 0.82 7.44 8.00
N ASN A 320 0.29 8.40 7.22
CA ASN A 320 -1.07 8.95 7.32
C ASN A 320 -1.37 9.62 8.68
N GLU A 321 -0.36 10.03 9.41
CA GLU A 321 -0.51 10.92 10.55
C GLU A 321 -0.88 12.33 10.09
N VAL A 322 -1.60 13.06 10.93
CA VAL A 322 -1.99 14.46 10.65
C VAL A 322 -0.78 15.36 10.87
N ALA A 323 -0.24 15.91 9.80
CA ALA A 323 0.86 16.85 9.82
C ALA A 323 0.39 18.30 10.08
N ASP A 324 -0.78 18.67 9.56
CA ASP A 324 -1.48 19.90 9.87
C ASP A 324 -2.97 19.81 9.51
N VAL A 325 -3.74 20.84 9.84
CA VAL A 325 -5.18 20.94 9.64
C VAL A 325 -5.53 22.28 8.99
N ILE A 326 -6.25 22.24 7.88
CA ILE A 326 -6.89 23.40 7.26
C ILE A 326 -8.29 23.53 7.83
N THR A 327 -8.68 24.75 8.23
CA THR A 327 -9.98 25.05 8.83
C THR A 327 -10.64 26.24 8.12
N GLY A 328 -11.93 26.42 8.33
CA GLY A 328 -12.68 27.53 7.74
C GLY A 328 -12.96 27.37 6.25
N GLU A 329 -12.98 28.45 5.50
CA GLU A 329 -13.38 28.48 4.08
C GLU A 329 -12.38 27.77 3.15
N GLU A 330 -11.13 27.57 3.59
CA GLU A 330 -10.13 26.83 2.81
C GLU A 330 -10.25 25.30 2.95
N ALA A 331 -11.10 24.80 3.86
CA ALA A 331 -11.32 23.37 4.02
C ALA A 331 -12.20 22.80 2.89
N ASP A 332 -11.81 21.64 2.35
CA ASP A 332 -12.61 20.94 1.35
C ASP A 332 -13.99 20.56 1.93
N SER A 333 -15.05 20.97 1.27
CA SER A 333 -16.42 20.73 1.71
C SER A 333 -17.27 19.98 0.68
N VAL A 334 -16.76 19.75 -0.53
CA VAL A 334 -17.47 19.07 -1.62
C VAL A 334 -16.68 17.85 -2.08
N PHE A 335 -17.36 16.70 -2.14
CA PHE A 335 -16.76 15.40 -2.46
C PHE A 335 -17.56 14.70 -3.54
N TYR A 336 -16.89 14.06 -4.48
CA TYR A 336 -17.48 13.29 -5.56
C TYR A 336 -17.18 11.82 -5.38
N GLY A 337 -18.15 10.95 -5.61
CA GLY A 337 -17.92 9.52 -5.44
C GLY A 337 -19.02 8.64 -6.01
N VAL A 338 -18.90 7.33 -5.74
CA VAL A 338 -19.87 6.31 -6.14
C VAL A 338 -20.51 5.67 -4.91
N VAL A 339 -21.82 5.48 -4.96
CA VAL A 339 -22.59 4.79 -3.92
C VAL A 339 -22.21 3.32 -3.91
N GLN A 340 -21.63 2.86 -2.80
CA GLN A 340 -21.25 1.46 -2.59
C GLN A 340 -22.39 0.64 -2.01
N THR A 341 -23.07 1.19 -1.01
CA THR A 341 -24.22 0.54 -0.35
C THR A 341 -25.29 1.57 -0.03
N ALA A 342 -26.54 1.12 -0.07
CA ALA A 342 -27.69 1.87 0.41
C ALA A 342 -28.48 0.95 1.35
N THR A 343 -28.66 1.36 2.61
CA THR A 343 -29.33 0.58 3.65
C THR A 343 -30.47 1.38 4.26
N ARG A 344 -31.57 0.69 4.59
CA ARG A 344 -32.71 1.25 5.31
C ARG A 344 -32.87 0.46 6.60
N SER A 345 -33.00 1.17 7.72
CA SER A 345 -33.26 0.57 9.02
C SER A 345 -34.41 1.32 9.71
N LEU A 346 -35.21 0.60 10.48
CA LEU A 346 -36.21 1.22 11.35
C LEU A 346 -35.47 1.80 12.57
N VAL A 347 -35.90 2.99 13.01
CA VAL A 347 -35.42 3.58 14.27
C VAL A 347 -36.18 2.93 15.40
N GLU A 348 -35.48 2.28 16.33
CA GLU A 348 -36.08 1.42 17.37
C GLU A 348 -37.00 2.18 18.37
N ASP A 349 -36.79 3.48 18.58
CA ASP A 349 -37.47 4.22 19.65
C ASP A 349 -38.92 4.62 19.40
N ASN A 350 -39.41 4.64 18.14
CA ASN A 350 -40.80 5.06 17.85
C ASN A 350 -41.50 4.26 16.74
N GLY A 351 -40.88 3.26 16.14
CA GLY A 351 -41.52 2.35 15.16
C GLY A 351 -42.05 2.97 13.85
N ALA A 352 -41.94 4.28 13.68
CA ALA A 352 -42.49 5.01 12.55
C ALA A 352 -41.44 5.67 11.64
N ASP A 353 -40.21 5.81 12.07
CA ASP A 353 -39.18 6.47 11.28
C ASP A 353 -38.20 5.47 10.65
N VAL A 354 -37.90 5.69 9.38
CA VAL A 354 -36.91 4.93 8.61
C VAL A 354 -35.64 5.76 8.48
N LEU A 355 -34.55 5.29 9.07
CA LEU A 355 -33.24 5.84 8.81
C LEU A 355 -32.68 5.22 7.54
N GLN A 356 -32.32 6.05 6.58
CA GLN A 356 -31.66 5.62 5.36
C GLN A 356 -30.21 6.11 5.36
N LYS A 357 -29.28 5.19 5.09
CA LYS A 357 -27.85 5.49 5.01
C LYS A 357 -27.30 5.03 3.67
N ILE A 358 -26.42 5.84 3.11
CA ILE A 358 -25.59 5.44 1.98
C ILE A 358 -24.13 5.48 2.38
N SER A 359 -23.36 4.54 1.83
CA SER A 359 -21.91 4.55 1.90
C SER A 359 -21.36 4.89 0.52
N VAL A 360 -20.53 5.92 0.45
CA VAL A 360 -20.00 6.49 -0.79
C VAL A 360 -18.49 6.46 -0.75
N MET A 361 -17.88 5.77 -1.71
CA MET A 361 -16.43 5.87 -1.94
C MET A 361 -16.15 7.12 -2.76
N CYS A 362 -15.43 8.07 -2.18
CA CYS A 362 -15.12 9.34 -2.82
C CYS A 362 -13.75 9.32 -3.52
N THR A 363 -13.54 10.28 -4.42
CA THR A 363 -12.31 10.41 -5.22
C THR A 363 -11.05 10.58 -4.39
N ASP A 364 -11.16 11.14 -3.18
CA ASP A 364 -10.08 11.28 -2.21
C ASP A 364 -9.68 9.96 -1.51
N GLY A 365 -10.35 8.86 -1.86
CA GLY A 365 -10.10 7.53 -1.27
C GLY A 365 -10.77 7.28 0.06
N ILE A 366 -11.64 8.18 0.51
CA ILE A 366 -12.36 8.06 1.78
C ILE A 366 -13.77 7.57 1.52
N THR A 367 -14.17 6.52 2.24
CA THR A 367 -15.56 6.08 2.24
C THR A 367 -16.35 6.88 3.29
N ARG A 368 -17.35 7.65 2.82
CA ARG A 368 -18.24 8.44 3.67
C ARG A 368 -19.57 7.74 3.84
N THR A 369 -20.07 7.72 5.07
CA THR A 369 -21.42 7.22 5.37
C THR A 369 -22.31 8.41 5.72
N VAL A 370 -23.33 8.64 4.92
CA VAL A 370 -24.22 9.80 5.04
C VAL A 370 -25.64 9.32 5.28
N ASN A 371 -26.34 9.99 6.22
CA ASN A 371 -27.78 9.82 6.41
C ASN A 371 -28.49 10.65 5.35
N ILE A 372 -29.46 10.05 4.68
CA ILE A 372 -30.29 10.73 3.66
C ILE A 372 -31.75 10.65 4.02
N ASP A 373 -32.51 11.61 3.49
CA ASP A 373 -33.97 11.62 3.67
C ASP A 373 -34.62 10.34 3.10
N LYS A 374 -35.61 9.83 3.79
CA LYS A 374 -36.35 8.60 3.43
C LYS A 374 -37.01 8.65 2.06
N SER A 375 -37.31 9.85 1.55
CA SER A 375 -37.89 10.07 0.23
C SER A 375 -36.88 9.96 -0.91
N LEU A 376 -35.59 10.07 -0.62
CA LEU A 376 -34.52 10.00 -1.61
C LEU A 376 -34.09 8.55 -1.83
N ASN A 377 -33.63 8.26 -3.04
CA ASN A 377 -33.11 6.95 -3.39
C ASN A 377 -31.83 7.11 -4.21
N TYR A 378 -30.70 6.59 -3.67
CA TYR A 378 -29.42 6.56 -4.34
C TYR A 378 -28.96 5.10 -4.48
N PRO A 379 -29.30 4.44 -5.60
CA PRO A 379 -28.90 3.05 -5.83
C PRO A 379 -27.38 2.87 -5.83
N THR A 380 -26.94 1.69 -5.46
CA THR A 380 -25.53 1.27 -5.60
C THR A 380 -25.04 1.49 -7.04
N GLY A 381 -23.86 2.04 -7.18
CA GLY A 381 -23.24 2.37 -8.46
C GLY A 381 -23.57 3.78 -8.99
N TRP A 382 -24.48 4.51 -8.35
CA TRP A 382 -24.76 5.90 -8.74
C TRP A 382 -23.61 6.82 -8.34
N LEU A 383 -23.41 7.86 -9.16
CA LEU A 383 -22.48 8.95 -8.86
C LEU A 383 -23.21 10.02 -8.05
N VAL A 384 -22.54 10.48 -7.02
CA VAL A 384 -23.08 11.52 -6.13
C VAL A 384 -22.00 12.55 -5.77
N GLU A 385 -22.48 13.76 -5.52
CA GLU A 385 -21.77 14.82 -4.83
C GLU A 385 -22.23 14.84 -3.37
N ILE A 386 -21.30 14.96 -2.44
CA ILE A 386 -21.56 15.19 -1.02
C ILE A 386 -21.04 16.57 -0.67
N SER A 387 -21.93 17.47 -0.28
CA SER A 387 -21.59 18.78 0.26
C SER A 387 -21.69 18.75 1.78
N VAL A 388 -20.62 19.10 2.48
CA VAL A 388 -20.59 19.19 3.95
C VAL A 388 -20.76 20.64 4.35
N THR A 389 -21.89 20.95 4.99
CA THR A 389 -22.23 22.28 5.44
C THR A 389 -22.34 22.33 6.98
N PRO A 390 -22.39 23.51 7.62
CA PRO A 390 -22.62 23.60 9.07
C PRO A 390 -23.89 22.86 9.53
N GLU A 391 -24.93 22.81 8.67
CA GLU A 391 -26.24 22.19 8.94
C GLU A 391 -26.20 20.66 8.76
N GLY A 392 -25.17 20.11 8.10
CA GLY A 392 -25.04 18.66 7.86
C GLY A 392 -24.49 18.33 6.48
N GLU A 393 -24.49 17.04 6.15
CA GLU A 393 -24.13 16.55 4.83
C GLU A 393 -25.36 16.53 3.91
N GLN A 394 -25.19 17.06 2.70
CA GLN A 394 -26.17 17.00 1.63
C GLN A 394 -25.65 16.12 0.51
N VAL A 395 -26.50 15.27 -0.04
CA VAL A 395 -26.16 14.37 -1.14
C VAL A 395 -26.98 14.73 -2.36
N THR A 396 -26.32 14.89 -3.49
CA THR A 396 -26.95 15.18 -4.79
C THR A 396 -26.46 14.17 -5.82
N ALA A 397 -27.39 13.56 -6.57
CA ALA A 397 -27.01 12.74 -7.71
C ALA A 397 -26.40 13.61 -8.81
N ILE A 398 -25.30 13.16 -9.39
CA ILE A 398 -24.64 13.87 -10.49
C ILE A 398 -24.80 13.10 -11.80
N GLU A 399 -25.01 13.83 -12.87
CA GLU A 399 -25.08 13.26 -14.21
C GLU A 399 -23.68 12.93 -14.73
N SER A 400 -23.61 11.91 -15.59
CA SER A 400 -22.35 11.54 -16.22
C SER A 400 -21.83 12.69 -17.09
N LYS A 401 -20.54 13.00 -16.94
CA LYS A 401 -19.80 13.97 -17.74
C LYS A 401 -18.53 13.31 -18.22
N SER A 402 -18.46 12.99 -19.50
CA SER A 402 -17.38 12.21 -20.09
C SER A 402 -16.37 13.06 -20.86
N VAL A 403 -15.15 12.59 -20.92
CA VAL A 403 -14.07 13.09 -21.75
C VAL A 403 -13.36 11.91 -22.41
N SER A 404 -12.81 12.08 -23.59
CA SER A 404 -12.03 11.04 -24.28
C SER A 404 -10.66 11.56 -24.67
N GLY A 405 -9.68 10.70 -24.71
CA GLY A 405 -8.31 11.03 -25.07
C GLY A 405 -7.35 9.93 -24.67
N THR A 406 -6.06 10.17 -24.88
CA THR A 406 -5.00 9.31 -24.38
C THR A 406 -4.35 10.00 -23.18
N ILE A 407 -4.19 9.28 -22.07
CA ILE A 407 -3.31 9.73 -20.99
C ILE A 407 -1.88 9.67 -21.52
N ASN A 408 -1.14 10.78 -21.45
CA ASN A 408 0.24 10.81 -21.91
C ASN A 408 1.15 9.90 -21.05
N ASP A 409 2.34 9.56 -21.55
CA ASP A 409 3.27 8.63 -20.87
C ASP A 409 3.76 9.13 -19.50
N THR A 410 3.72 10.44 -19.28
CA THR A 410 4.06 11.07 -17.99
C THR A 410 2.87 11.18 -17.06
N ALA A 411 1.67 10.80 -17.52
CA ALA A 411 0.41 10.88 -16.77
C ALA A 411 0.08 12.29 -16.24
N THR A 412 0.41 13.31 -17.05
CA THR A 412 0.15 14.73 -16.72
C THR A 412 -0.95 15.35 -17.57
N ALA A 413 -1.50 14.63 -18.55
CA ALA A 413 -2.58 15.11 -19.41
C ALA A 413 -3.47 13.98 -19.91
N LEU A 414 -4.76 14.26 -20.11
CA LEU A 414 -5.75 13.44 -20.79
C LEU A 414 -6.26 14.20 -22.03
N GLY A 415 -5.80 13.77 -23.20
CA GLY A 415 -6.11 14.48 -24.44
C GLY A 415 -5.64 15.94 -24.38
N ASP A 416 -6.58 16.88 -24.53
CA ASP A 416 -6.31 18.32 -24.49
C ASP A 416 -6.32 18.94 -23.06
N TYR A 417 -6.67 18.16 -22.04
CA TYR A 417 -6.75 18.64 -20.66
C TYR A 417 -5.50 18.25 -19.88
N ALA A 418 -4.87 19.20 -19.20
CA ALA A 418 -3.87 18.89 -18.20
C ALA A 418 -4.53 18.21 -16.98
N LEU A 419 -3.83 17.31 -16.32
CA LEU A 419 -4.21 16.79 -15.02
C LEU A 419 -3.58 17.67 -13.94
N ALA A 420 -4.34 18.02 -12.91
CA ALA A 420 -3.82 18.71 -11.75
C ALA A 420 -2.79 17.82 -11.02
N ASP A 421 -1.81 18.44 -10.35
CA ASP A 421 -0.76 17.70 -9.61
C ASP A 421 -1.34 16.84 -8.48
N ASP A 422 -2.47 17.26 -7.91
CA ASP A 422 -3.22 16.58 -6.86
C ASP A 422 -4.48 15.88 -7.39
N VAL A 423 -4.55 15.59 -8.69
CA VAL A 423 -5.71 14.94 -9.31
C VAL A 423 -6.10 13.68 -8.56
N GLN A 424 -7.38 13.60 -8.21
CA GLN A 424 -7.96 12.44 -7.55
C GLN A 424 -8.69 11.59 -8.59
N ILE A 425 -8.23 10.35 -8.74
CA ILE A 425 -8.78 9.41 -9.73
C ILE A 425 -9.39 8.23 -9.00
N LEU A 426 -10.64 7.92 -9.34
CA LEU A 426 -11.40 6.79 -8.81
C LEU A 426 -11.83 5.89 -9.96
N ASP A 427 -11.42 4.62 -9.97
CA ASP A 427 -12.00 3.63 -10.87
C ASP A 427 -13.19 2.97 -10.20
N THR A 428 -14.30 2.79 -10.94
CA THR A 428 -15.59 2.38 -10.38
C THR A 428 -16.30 1.39 -11.27
N THR A 429 -17.28 0.67 -10.72
CA THR A 429 -18.20 -0.17 -11.48
C THR A 429 -19.65 0.25 -11.26
N SER A 430 -20.56 -0.21 -12.12
CA SER A 430 -22.02 -0.05 -11.95
C SER A 430 -22.56 -0.74 -10.69
N GLU A 431 -21.81 -1.70 -10.13
CA GLU A 431 -22.15 -2.43 -8.91
C GLU A 431 -21.58 -1.77 -7.65
N GLY A 432 -21.05 -0.54 -7.74
CA GLY A 432 -20.54 0.23 -6.61
C GLY A 432 -19.17 -0.16 -6.11
N LEU A 433 -18.43 -1.06 -6.79
CA LEU A 433 -17.02 -1.23 -6.50
C LEU A 433 -16.25 0.03 -6.89
N ALA A 434 -15.26 0.37 -6.09
CA ALA A 434 -14.44 1.53 -6.35
C ALA A 434 -13.05 1.37 -5.73
N GLY A 435 -12.06 1.97 -6.37
CA GLY A 435 -10.68 2.03 -5.90
C GLY A 435 -9.97 3.27 -6.42
N THR A 436 -9.14 3.88 -5.59
CA THR A 436 -8.32 5.01 -6.01
C THR A 436 -7.22 4.57 -6.96
N VAL A 437 -7.00 5.38 -7.98
CA VAL A 437 -6.03 5.12 -9.04
C VAL A 437 -4.98 6.22 -9.04
N ARG A 438 -3.73 5.84 -9.13
CA ARG A 438 -2.64 6.81 -9.33
C ARG A 438 -2.54 7.17 -10.80
N PRO A 439 -2.25 8.43 -11.17
CA PRO A 439 -2.13 8.84 -12.57
C PRO A 439 -1.19 7.94 -13.38
N SER A 440 -0.04 7.56 -12.83
CA SER A 440 0.93 6.67 -13.50
C SER A 440 0.40 5.27 -13.83
N ARG A 441 -0.66 4.79 -13.14
CA ARG A 441 -1.27 3.47 -13.39
C ARG A 441 -2.00 3.42 -14.73
N ILE A 442 -2.45 4.57 -15.21
CA ILE A 442 -3.19 4.72 -16.47
C ILE A 442 -2.39 5.47 -17.54
N ALA A 443 -1.09 5.71 -17.31
CA ALA A 443 -0.22 6.32 -18.32
C ALA A 443 -0.26 5.52 -19.64
N GLY A 444 -0.30 6.22 -20.77
CA GLY A 444 -0.41 5.62 -22.11
C GLY A 444 -1.80 5.04 -22.45
N THR A 445 -2.75 5.01 -21.51
CA THR A 445 -4.07 4.42 -21.72
C THR A 445 -4.96 5.34 -22.56
N LYS A 446 -5.58 4.77 -23.59
CA LYS A 446 -6.60 5.46 -24.39
C LYS A 446 -7.97 5.29 -23.75
N LEU A 447 -8.55 6.39 -23.27
CA LEU A 447 -9.89 6.45 -22.69
C LEU A 447 -10.90 6.89 -23.77
N ASN A 448 -11.93 6.12 -23.98
CA ASN A 448 -13.10 6.53 -24.74
C ASN A 448 -14.15 7.19 -23.83
N ALA A 449 -15.20 7.75 -24.40
CA ALA A 449 -16.24 8.43 -23.63
C ALA A 449 -16.97 7.53 -22.62
N LEU A 450 -17.01 6.20 -22.81
CA LEU A 450 -17.63 5.25 -21.89
C LEU A 450 -16.68 4.86 -20.73
N ALA A 451 -15.39 5.09 -20.89
CA ALA A 451 -14.39 4.83 -19.89
C ALA A 451 -14.34 5.90 -18.78
N VAL A 452 -14.91 7.09 -19.04
CA VAL A 452 -14.98 8.20 -18.09
C VAL A 452 -16.45 8.45 -17.72
N ARG A 453 -16.75 8.33 -16.43
CA ARG A 453 -18.10 8.57 -15.89
C ARG A 453 -18.32 10.02 -15.48
N TYR A 454 -17.28 10.67 -14.91
CA TYR A 454 -17.37 12.05 -14.44
C TYR A 454 -15.99 12.69 -14.32
N TYR A 455 -15.91 13.99 -14.49
CA TYR A 455 -14.72 14.78 -14.19
C TYR A 455 -15.07 16.22 -13.81
N THR A 456 -14.20 16.85 -13.02
CA THR A 456 -14.22 18.28 -12.70
C THR A 456 -12.97 18.97 -13.19
N LEU A 457 -13.04 20.29 -13.27
CA LEU A 457 -11.91 21.13 -13.61
C LEU A 457 -11.68 22.12 -12.46
N ASN A 458 -10.42 22.31 -12.09
CA ASN A 458 -10.03 23.35 -11.16
C ASN A 458 -10.08 24.76 -11.83
N GLU A 459 -9.76 25.80 -11.10
CA GLU A 459 -9.77 27.18 -11.59
C GLU A 459 -8.79 27.41 -12.77
N GLN A 460 -7.74 26.60 -12.87
CA GLN A 460 -6.76 26.62 -13.95
C GLN A 460 -7.22 25.84 -15.20
N GLY A 461 -8.41 25.25 -15.17
CA GLY A 461 -8.96 24.43 -16.26
C GLY A 461 -8.33 23.05 -16.38
N GLN A 462 -7.65 22.57 -15.34
CA GLN A 462 -7.06 21.24 -15.27
C GLN A 462 -8.05 20.24 -14.65
N ILE A 463 -8.02 18.98 -15.08
CA ILE A 463 -8.81 17.92 -14.45
C ILE A 463 -8.26 17.66 -13.04
N ASP A 464 -9.07 17.90 -12.02
CA ASP A 464 -8.73 17.70 -10.61
C ASP A 464 -9.47 16.51 -9.97
N ARG A 465 -10.59 16.08 -10.55
CA ARG A 465 -11.33 14.85 -10.17
C ARG A 465 -11.67 14.08 -11.43
N LEU A 466 -11.45 12.76 -11.40
CA LEU A 466 -11.71 11.87 -12.54
C LEU A 466 -12.30 10.55 -12.05
N ILE A 467 -13.52 10.23 -12.46
CA ILE A 467 -14.17 8.96 -12.14
C ILE A 467 -14.24 8.10 -13.38
N LEU A 468 -13.60 6.95 -13.34
CA LEU A 468 -13.47 5.98 -14.42
C LEU A 468 -14.50 4.85 -14.29
N ASN A 469 -14.65 4.07 -15.34
CA ASN A 469 -15.57 2.95 -15.48
C ASN A 469 -14.82 1.65 -15.79
N ASP A 470 -14.34 0.97 -14.75
CA ASP A 470 -13.63 -0.32 -14.82
C ASP A 470 -12.46 -0.33 -15.83
N VAL A 471 -11.62 0.70 -15.76
CA VAL A 471 -10.53 0.92 -16.71
C VAL A 471 -9.26 0.17 -16.33
N THR A 472 -8.96 0.12 -15.02
CA THR A 472 -7.65 -0.39 -14.55
C THR A 472 -7.59 -1.91 -14.46
N GLY A 473 -8.73 -2.57 -14.34
CA GLY A 473 -8.82 -3.98 -13.99
C GLY A 473 -8.51 -4.29 -12.52
N ASP A 474 -8.13 -3.29 -11.71
CA ASP A 474 -7.73 -3.48 -10.30
C ASP A 474 -8.93 -3.82 -9.39
N LEU A 475 -10.16 -3.63 -9.89
CA LEU A 475 -11.40 -4.01 -9.21
C LEU A 475 -11.75 -5.50 -9.34
N TRP A 476 -10.96 -6.25 -10.13
CA TRP A 476 -11.10 -7.69 -10.31
C TRP A 476 -10.18 -8.44 -9.37
N LYS A 477 -10.59 -9.65 -8.97
CA LYS A 477 -9.75 -10.61 -8.27
C LYS A 477 -9.18 -11.59 -9.27
N TYR A 478 -7.86 -11.68 -9.34
CA TYR A 478 -7.15 -12.58 -10.24
C TYR A 478 -6.68 -13.80 -9.47
N GLY A 479 -6.70 -14.96 -10.13
CA GLY A 479 -6.25 -16.20 -9.50
C GLY A 479 -6.24 -17.36 -10.47
N VAL A 480 -6.20 -18.58 -9.92
CA VAL A 480 -6.21 -19.82 -10.68
C VAL A 480 -7.40 -20.64 -10.23
N LEU A 481 -8.25 -21.05 -11.17
CA LEU A 481 -9.35 -21.97 -10.94
C LEU A 481 -8.81 -23.40 -10.84
N ASP A 482 -9.09 -24.05 -9.71
CA ASP A 482 -8.68 -25.42 -9.42
C ASP A 482 -9.81 -26.42 -9.70
N ASP A 483 -11.02 -26.15 -9.17
CA ASP A 483 -12.16 -27.06 -9.28
C ASP A 483 -13.48 -26.30 -9.36
N VAL A 484 -14.48 -26.93 -9.99
CA VAL A 484 -15.86 -26.43 -10.08
C VAL A 484 -16.82 -27.45 -9.53
N LYS A 485 -17.43 -27.16 -8.39
CA LYS A 485 -18.48 -27.98 -7.80
C LYS A 485 -19.85 -27.47 -8.22
N ASN A 486 -20.59 -28.29 -8.92
CA ASN A 486 -21.97 -27.99 -9.26
C ASN A 486 -22.83 -28.03 -7.99
N LEU A 487 -23.63 -27.00 -7.74
CA LEU A 487 -24.67 -27.05 -6.72
C LEU A 487 -25.78 -27.97 -7.22
N ALA A 488 -26.25 -28.86 -6.34
CA ALA A 488 -27.30 -29.79 -6.68
C ALA A 488 -28.55 -29.04 -7.15
N PHE A 489 -28.97 -29.33 -8.36
CA PHE A 489 -30.14 -28.71 -8.97
C PHE A 489 -31.42 -29.32 -8.41
N ASN A 490 -32.29 -28.55 -7.79
CA ASN A 490 -33.60 -29.04 -7.35
C ASN A 490 -34.61 -28.82 -8.48
N ALA A 491 -34.70 -29.77 -9.39
CA ALA A 491 -35.58 -29.72 -10.56
C ALA A 491 -37.06 -29.52 -10.19
N SER A 492 -37.46 -29.96 -8.99
CA SER A 492 -38.83 -29.82 -8.48
C SER A 492 -39.27 -28.36 -8.24
N SER A 493 -38.35 -27.44 -7.90
CA SER A 493 -38.72 -26.03 -7.65
C SER A 493 -39.01 -25.27 -8.93
N ILE A 494 -38.35 -25.60 -10.04
CA ILE A 494 -38.59 -24.94 -11.33
C ILE A 494 -39.77 -25.57 -12.07
N LEU A 495 -39.97 -26.88 -11.94
CA LEU A 495 -41.13 -27.56 -12.53
C LEU A 495 -42.43 -27.09 -11.88
N GLY A 496 -42.43 -26.84 -10.56
CA GLY A 496 -43.55 -26.21 -9.85
C GLY A 496 -43.90 -24.79 -10.30
N THR A 497 -42.88 -24.02 -10.66
CA THR A 497 -43.08 -22.64 -11.20
C THR A 497 -43.52 -22.65 -12.66
N LEU A 498 -43.11 -23.69 -13.44
CA LEU A 498 -43.45 -23.82 -14.86
C LEU A 498 -44.83 -24.45 -15.10
N THR A 499 -45.36 -25.25 -14.15
CA THR A 499 -46.64 -25.97 -14.31
C THR A 499 -47.84 -25.26 -13.72
N GLY A 500 -47.66 -24.11 -13.05
CA GLY A 500 -48.78 -23.24 -12.65
C GLY A 500 -49.90 -23.92 -11.83
N SER A 501 -49.57 -24.85 -10.93
CA SER A 501 -50.58 -25.40 -10.04
C SER A 501 -50.72 -24.53 -8.82
N GLY A 502 -51.64 -23.58 -8.91
CA GLY A 502 -52.22 -22.91 -7.76
C GLY A 502 -52.98 -23.93 -6.91
N SER A 503 -52.52 -24.13 -5.70
CA SER A 503 -53.32 -24.78 -4.64
C SER A 503 -53.32 -23.81 -3.45
N SER A 504 -54.41 -23.14 -3.32
CA SER A 504 -54.83 -22.51 -2.08
C SER A 504 -55.21 -23.60 -1.08
N GLY A 505 -54.67 -23.54 0.11
CA GLY A 505 -55.04 -24.44 1.19
C GLY A 505 -54.53 -23.97 2.53
N SER A 506 -55.41 -23.41 3.28
CA SER A 506 -55.37 -22.89 4.64
C SER A 506 -54.87 -23.90 5.70
N GLY A 507 -54.16 -23.37 6.72
CA GLY A 507 -54.36 -23.59 8.17
C GLY A 507 -54.00 -25.02 8.69
N ASP A 508 -53.15 -25.19 9.61
CA ASP A 508 -53.38 -25.07 11.03
C ASP A 508 -52.19 -25.52 11.87
N SER A 509 -52.08 -24.99 13.02
CA SER A 509 -51.13 -25.20 14.12
C SER A 509 -51.14 -26.61 14.70
N SER A 510 -50.01 -27.12 15.19
CA SER A 510 -49.77 -27.41 16.62
C SER A 510 -48.49 -28.25 16.89
N SER A 511 -47.73 -27.79 17.78
CA SER A 511 -46.96 -28.35 18.90
C SER A 511 -46.79 -29.88 19.03
N GLY A 512 -45.56 -30.27 19.44
CA GLY A 512 -45.32 -31.49 20.25
C GLY A 512 -43.99 -32.14 20.04
N ASP A 513 -43.09 -31.85 20.85
CA ASP A 513 -42.23 -32.52 21.81
C ASP A 513 -41.71 -33.95 21.58
N SER A 514 -40.42 -34.02 21.83
CA SER A 514 -39.63 -35.01 22.58
C SER A 514 -39.27 -36.39 22.03
N SER A 515 -37.99 -36.60 22.16
CA SER A 515 -37.24 -37.68 22.81
C SER A 515 -36.71 -38.88 22.02
N SER A 516 -35.40 -38.92 22.06
CA SER A 516 -34.51 -40.07 22.42
C SER A 516 -34.75 -41.46 21.89
N GLY A 517 -33.66 -42.07 21.41
CA GLY A 517 -33.53 -43.53 21.38
C GLY A 517 -32.34 -44.04 20.58
N SER A 518 -31.33 -44.38 21.29
CA SER A 518 -30.16 -45.17 20.91
C SER A 518 -30.50 -46.57 20.35
N GLY A 519 -29.61 -47.13 19.53
CA GLY A 519 -29.60 -48.56 19.32
C GLY A 519 -28.70 -49.04 18.17
N SER A 520 -27.61 -49.55 18.58
CA SER A 520 -26.57 -50.37 17.96
C SER A 520 -27.02 -51.53 17.07
N GLY A 521 -26.14 -51.90 16.11
CA GLY A 521 -25.87 -53.31 15.90
C GLY A 521 -25.85 -53.83 14.47
N SER A 522 -24.67 -54.13 14.01
CA SER A 522 -24.15 -55.40 13.55
C SER A 522 -24.50 -55.96 12.16
N THR A 523 -23.44 -56.08 11.38
CA THR A 523 -22.95 -57.20 10.54
C THR A 523 -23.89 -57.95 9.58
N GLY A 524 -23.36 -58.16 8.37
CA GLY A 524 -23.75 -59.27 7.51
C GLY A 524 -23.25 -59.18 6.07
N ASP A 525 -22.29 -59.99 5.77
CA ASP A 525 -21.69 -60.39 4.49
C ASP A 525 -22.67 -60.74 3.39
N GLY A 526 -22.20 -60.64 2.13
CA GLY A 526 -22.65 -61.53 1.11
C GLY A 526 -22.72 -61.07 -0.34
N SER A 527 -21.60 -61.17 -1.03
CA SER A 527 -21.38 -61.81 -2.35
C SER A 527 -22.25 -61.48 -3.58
N SER A 528 -21.50 -61.05 -4.60
CA SER A 528 -21.54 -61.45 -6.03
C SER A 528 -22.71 -61.05 -6.95
N GLY A 529 -22.31 -60.45 -8.06
CA GLY A 529 -22.97 -60.68 -9.35
C GLY A 529 -22.95 -59.57 -10.36
N SER A 530 -21.96 -59.64 -11.23
CA SER A 530 -21.92 -59.27 -12.67
C SER A 530 -22.68 -58.08 -13.25
N GLY A 531 -21.90 -57.18 -13.83
CA GLY A 531 -22.06 -56.79 -15.23
C GLY A 531 -23.15 -55.82 -15.62
N SER A 532 -22.79 -54.56 -15.83
CA SER A 532 -23.24 -53.84 -17.01
C SER A 532 -22.39 -52.57 -17.20
N THR A 533 -21.80 -52.50 -18.34
CA THR A 533 -21.15 -51.32 -18.92
C THR A 533 -22.09 -50.11 -18.96
N GLY A 534 -21.81 -49.13 -18.15
CA GLY A 534 -22.45 -47.82 -18.21
C GLY A 534 -21.34 -46.77 -18.44
N GLY A 535 -21.29 -46.24 -19.64
CA GLY A 535 -20.30 -45.29 -20.06
C GLY A 535 -20.29 -44.03 -19.18
N THR A 536 -19.15 -43.76 -18.60
CA THR A 536 -18.78 -42.47 -18.07
C THR A 536 -18.68 -41.49 -19.25
N THR A 537 -19.75 -40.77 -19.54
CA THR A 537 -19.68 -39.60 -20.42
C THR A 537 -18.83 -38.56 -19.74
N ASN A 538 -17.61 -38.44 -20.24
CA ASN A 538 -16.66 -37.44 -19.85
C ASN A 538 -17.30 -36.06 -20.00
N THR A 539 -17.49 -35.35 -18.89
CA THR A 539 -17.85 -33.92 -18.86
C THR A 539 -16.88 -33.05 -19.64
N THR A 540 -15.69 -33.52 -19.91
CA THR A 540 -14.65 -32.87 -20.73
C THR A 540 -15.04 -32.73 -22.20
N THR A 541 -15.72 -33.74 -22.77
CA THR A 541 -16.13 -33.72 -24.17
C THR A 541 -17.24 -32.73 -24.48
N VAL A 542 -18.15 -32.49 -23.53
CA VAL A 542 -19.27 -31.52 -23.71
C VAL A 542 -18.76 -30.08 -23.68
N VAL A 543 -17.72 -29.82 -22.90
CA VAL A 543 -17.10 -28.48 -22.82
C VAL A 543 -16.25 -28.20 -24.06
N ASP A 544 -15.55 -29.19 -24.58
CA ASP A 544 -14.76 -29.07 -25.81
C ASP A 544 -15.66 -28.94 -27.05
N ASP A 545 -16.81 -29.62 -27.08
CA ASP A 545 -17.83 -29.47 -28.12
C ASP A 545 -18.50 -28.08 -28.10
N LEU A 546 -18.80 -27.54 -26.92
CA LEU A 546 -19.30 -26.15 -26.79
C LEU A 546 -18.26 -25.12 -27.20
N ARG A 547 -16.97 -25.41 -26.97
CA ARG A 547 -15.86 -24.55 -27.40
C ARG A 547 -15.73 -24.50 -28.93
N SER A 548 -15.96 -25.62 -29.60
CA SER A 548 -15.91 -25.71 -31.07
C SER A 548 -17.07 -24.99 -31.76
N VAL A 549 -18.21 -24.84 -31.07
CA VAL A 549 -19.43 -24.20 -31.61
C VAL A 549 -19.51 -22.72 -31.24
N LEU A 550 -18.90 -22.30 -30.11
CA LEU A 550 -18.96 -20.91 -29.61
C LEU A 550 -17.74 -20.05 -30.00
N VAL A 551 -16.74 -20.58 -30.69
CA VAL A 551 -15.57 -19.85 -31.13
C VAL A 551 -15.59 -19.70 -32.67
N PRO A 552 -16.12 -18.60 -33.20
CA PRO A 552 -15.79 -18.24 -34.57
C PRO A 552 -14.32 -17.83 -34.68
N THR A 553 -13.70 -18.15 -35.79
CA THR A 553 -12.27 -18.04 -36.08
C THR A 553 -11.71 -16.62 -36.20
N THR A 554 -12.36 -15.59 -35.66
CA THR A 554 -11.87 -14.20 -35.64
C THR A 554 -11.90 -13.66 -34.19
N SER A 555 -10.71 -13.47 -33.66
CA SER A 555 -10.41 -13.26 -32.24
C SER A 555 -10.87 -11.93 -31.61
N GLU A 556 -11.51 -11.02 -32.32
CA GLU A 556 -11.77 -9.67 -31.80
C GLU A 556 -13.24 -9.37 -31.43
N ILE A 557 -14.20 -10.24 -31.75
CA ILE A 557 -15.63 -9.93 -31.56
C ILE A 557 -16.25 -10.70 -30.39
N LEU A 558 -15.59 -11.71 -29.84
CA LEU A 558 -16.24 -12.67 -28.94
C LEU A 558 -16.11 -12.40 -27.45
N TRP A 559 -15.16 -11.61 -27.00
CA TRP A 559 -14.96 -11.37 -25.57
C TRP A 559 -16.03 -10.46 -24.97
N GLY A 560 -16.63 -9.57 -25.76
CA GLY A 560 -17.79 -8.79 -25.33
C GLY A 560 -19.11 -9.56 -25.26
N VAL A 561 -19.19 -10.76 -25.88
CA VAL A 561 -20.43 -11.58 -25.96
C VAL A 561 -20.48 -12.67 -24.89
N ILE A 562 -19.35 -13.07 -24.32
CA ILE A 562 -19.26 -14.10 -23.26
C ILE A 562 -19.10 -13.46 -21.88
N ASP A 563 -19.11 -12.15 -21.80
CA ASP A 563 -19.25 -11.47 -20.52
C ASP A 563 -20.59 -11.87 -19.90
N GLY A 564 -20.57 -12.23 -18.62
CA GLY A 564 -21.77 -12.65 -17.89
C GLY A 564 -22.93 -11.64 -17.94
N SER A 565 -22.70 -10.42 -18.43
CA SER A 565 -23.72 -9.39 -18.59
C SER A 565 -24.75 -9.73 -19.68
N LEU A 566 -24.34 -10.35 -20.78
CA LEU A 566 -25.28 -10.76 -21.81
C LEU A 566 -26.08 -11.99 -21.39
N LEU A 567 -25.43 -12.96 -20.75
CA LEU A 567 -26.13 -14.12 -20.17
C LEU A 567 -26.99 -13.70 -18.97
N SER A 568 -26.56 -12.78 -18.13
CA SER A 568 -27.38 -12.26 -17.02
C SER A 568 -28.51 -11.36 -17.54
N THR A 569 -28.32 -10.60 -18.61
CA THR A 569 -29.37 -9.78 -19.24
C THR A 569 -30.41 -10.66 -19.92
N VAL A 570 -29.98 -11.70 -20.64
CA VAL A 570 -30.87 -12.70 -21.23
C VAL A 570 -31.58 -13.49 -20.13
N TRP A 571 -30.89 -13.88 -19.05
CA TRP A 571 -31.48 -14.56 -17.90
C TRP A 571 -32.49 -13.69 -17.14
N ASN A 572 -32.14 -12.45 -16.82
CA ASN A 572 -33.05 -11.52 -16.15
C ASN A 572 -34.28 -11.20 -17.01
N ARG A 573 -34.11 -11.12 -18.32
CA ARG A 573 -35.24 -10.95 -19.26
C ARG A 573 -36.11 -12.22 -19.36
N ILE A 574 -35.50 -13.40 -19.27
CA ILE A 574 -36.18 -14.68 -19.29
C ILE A 574 -36.93 -14.92 -17.98
N THR A 575 -36.34 -14.60 -16.84
CA THR A 575 -36.93 -14.82 -15.50
C THR A 575 -37.95 -13.78 -15.11
N SER A 576 -37.91 -12.56 -15.69
CA SER A 576 -38.88 -11.50 -15.47
C SER A 576 -40.16 -11.61 -16.35
N SER A 577 -40.18 -12.55 -17.29
CA SER A 577 -41.28 -12.73 -18.23
C SER A 577 -42.09 -13.99 -17.87
N SER A 578 -43.40 -13.96 -18.03
CA SER A 578 -44.28 -15.11 -17.81
C SER A 578 -43.78 -16.38 -18.55
N GLY A 579 -43.91 -17.55 -17.92
CA GLY A 579 -43.27 -18.82 -18.26
C GLY A 579 -43.27 -19.32 -19.73
N SER A 580 -44.05 -18.72 -20.62
CA SER A 580 -44.04 -19.00 -22.06
C SER A 580 -42.81 -18.46 -22.80
N LEU A 581 -42.24 -17.33 -22.35
CA LEU A 581 -41.05 -16.73 -22.96
C LEU A 581 -39.76 -17.44 -22.54
N LEU A 582 -39.73 -18.05 -21.37
CA LEU A 582 -38.61 -18.87 -20.91
C LEU A 582 -38.40 -20.08 -21.83
N SER A 583 -39.50 -20.77 -22.18
CA SER A 583 -39.43 -21.94 -23.08
C SER A 583 -39.03 -21.58 -24.51
N ILE A 584 -39.42 -20.38 -24.99
CA ILE A 584 -39.07 -19.88 -26.31
C ILE A 584 -37.59 -19.46 -26.34
N GLY A 585 -37.12 -18.76 -25.31
CA GLY A 585 -35.70 -18.35 -25.21
C GLY A 585 -34.75 -19.53 -25.11
N LEU A 586 -35.08 -20.54 -24.32
CA LEU A 586 -34.30 -21.77 -24.19
C LEU A 586 -34.34 -22.62 -25.48
N LYS A 587 -35.48 -22.68 -26.18
CA LYS A 587 -35.57 -23.32 -27.49
C LYS A 587 -34.74 -22.60 -28.56
N GLN A 588 -34.73 -21.26 -28.56
CA GLN A 588 -33.87 -20.50 -29.46
C GLN A 588 -32.40 -20.72 -29.16
N LEU A 589 -32.01 -20.76 -27.88
CA LEU A 589 -30.64 -21.06 -27.49
C LEU A 589 -30.23 -22.48 -27.91
N ALA A 590 -31.11 -23.47 -27.74
CA ALA A 590 -30.92 -24.83 -28.24
C ALA A 590 -30.73 -24.89 -29.75
N ASN A 591 -31.53 -24.16 -30.50
CA ASN A 591 -31.43 -24.07 -31.94
C ASN A 591 -30.17 -23.37 -32.44
N ILE A 592 -29.74 -22.31 -31.75
CA ILE A 592 -28.52 -21.56 -32.12
C ILE A 592 -27.26 -22.37 -31.79
N THR A 593 -27.27 -23.09 -30.67
CA THR A 593 -26.12 -23.86 -30.18
C THR A 593 -26.08 -25.29 -30.70
N GLY A 594 -27.15 -25.79 -31.28
CA GLY A 594 -27.28 -27.20 -31.71
C GLY A 594 -27.32 -28.23 -30.57
N GLN A 595 -27.43 -27.76 -29.32
CA GLN A 595 -27.35 -28.60 -28.13
C GLN A 595 -28.74 -29.05 -27.63
N PRO A 596 -28.84 -30.25 -27.03
CA PRO A 596 -30.10 -30.72 -26.41
C PRO A 596 -30.58 -29.74 -25.31
N MET A 597 -31.89 -29.56 -25.20
CA MET A 597 -32.51 -28.71 -24.19
C MET A 597 -32.06 -29.06 -22.77
N SER A 598 -31.82 -30.36 -22.47
CA SER A 598 -31.32 -30.84 -21.18
C SER A 598 -29.92 -30.31 -20.87
N THR A 599 -29.06 -30.19 -21.87
CA THR A 599 -27.69 -29.62 -21.74
C THR A 599 -27.77 -28.13 -21.45
N ILE A 600 -28.63 -27.40 -22.12
CA ILE A 600 -28.84 -25.97 -21.90
C ILE A 600 -29.45 -25.70 -20.52
N LEU A 601 -30.43 -26.50 -20.10
CA LEU A 601 -31.00 -26.40 -18.77
C LEU A 601 -29.99 -26.71 -17.67
N ASN A 602 -29.11 -27.69 -17.86
CA ASN A 602 -28.01 -27.98 -16.94
C ASN A 602 -26.96 -26.87 -16.90
N PHE A 603 -26.77 -26.19 -18.00
CA PHE A 603 -25.82 -25.09 -18.11
C PHE A 603 -26.37 -23.78 -17.52
N VAL A 604 -27.67 -23.50 -17.75
CA VAL A 604 -28.33 -22.23 -17.40
C VAL A 604 -29.03 -22.29 -16.03
N GLY A 605 -29.40 -23.46 -15.56
CA GLY A 605 -30.28 -23.65 -14.40
C GLY A 605 -29.64 -24.04 -13.08
N GLY A 606 -28.31 -24.11 -12.99
CA GLY A 606 -27.65 -24.52 -11.75
C GLY A 606 -26.54 -23.55 -11.33
N GLY A 607 -26.53 -23.15 -10.07
CA GLY A 607 -25.40 -22.47 -9.49
C GLY A 607 -24.15 -23.38 -9.41
N ALA A 608 -22.99 -22.78 -9.22
CA ALA A 608 -21.75 -23.51 -9.03
C ALA A 608 -20.88 -22.84 -7.95
N THR A 609 -20.03 -23.64 -7.33
CA THR A 609 -18.97 -23.15 -6.45
C THR A 609 -17.63 -23.38 -7.14
N TYR A 610 -16.93 -22.29 -7.38
CA TYR A 610 -15.61 -22.25 -8.01
C TYR A 610 -14.56 -22.20 -6.91
N ILE A 611 -13.67 -23.20 -6.87
CA ILE A 611 -12.56 -23.26 -5.94
C ILE A 611 -11.34 -22.72 -6.66
N CYS A 612 -10.81 -21.63 -6.14
CA CYS A 612 -9.73 -20.87 -6.76
C CYS A 612 -8.60 -20.62 -5.77
N TYR A 613 -7.41 -20.38 -6.27
CA TYR A 613 -6.32 -19.80 -5.49
C TYR A 613 -6.19 -18.32 -5.88
N VAL A 614 -6.36 -17.42 -4.90
CA VAL A 614 -6.30 -15.97 -5.07
C VAL A 614 -5.37 -15.41 -4.00
N ASN A 615 -4.38 -14.61 -4.37
CA ASN A 615 -3.38 -14.05 -3.46
C ASN A 615 -2.71 -15.11 -2.56
N GLY A 616 -2.41 -16.28 -3.13
CA GLY A 616 -1.74 -17.36 -2.43
C GLY A 616 -2.62 -18.18 -1.48
N SER A 617 -3.91 -17.90 -1.39
CA SER A 617 -4.86 -18.59 -0.52
C SER A 617 -6.01 -19.19 -1.31
N GLN A 618 -6.54 -20.33 -0.84
CA GLN A 618 -7.73 -20.90 -1.43
C GLN A 618 -8.95 -20.03 -1.12
N ALA A 619 -9.72 -19.71 -2.16
CA ALA A 619 -10.98 -18.97 -2.10
C ALA A 619 -12.08 -19.75 -2.81
N SER A 620 -13.32 -19.59 -2.33
CA SER A 620 -14.49 -20.21 -2.95
C SER A 620 -15.48 -19.14 -3.37
N PHE A 621 -15.93 -19.21 -4.62
CA PHE A 621 -16.93 -18.30 -5.18
C PHE A 621 -18.19 -19.07 -5.55
N SER A 622 -19.26 -18.89 -4.78
CA SER A 622 -20.57 -19.50 -5.09
C SER A 622 -21.41 -18.55 -5.94
N THR A 623 -22.03 -19.09 -6.96
CA THR A 623 -22.83 -18.33 -7.93
C THR A 623 -24.18 -19.00 -8.14
N SER A 624 -25.20 -18.21 -8.46
CA SER A 624 -26.53 -18.70 -8.84
C SER A 624 -26.60 -19.16 -10.30
N ILE A 625 -25.63 -18.74 -11.13
CA ILE A 625 -25.49 -19.15 -12.51
C ILE A 625 -24.12 -19.79 -12.72
N LYS A 626 -24.01 -20.68 -13.69
CA LYS A 626 -22.72 -21.31 -14.02
C LYS A 626 -22.00 -20.49 -15.08
N TYR A 627 -20.77 -20.07 -14.75
CA TYR A 627 -19.88 -19.39 -15.70
C TYR A 627 -19.09 -20.40 -16.54
N PRO A 628 -18.89 -20.14 -17.85
CA PRO A 628 -18.16 -21.03 -18.75
C PRO A 628 -16.64 -20.87 -18.62
N VAL A 629 -16.10 -21.20 -17.47
CA VAL A 629 -14.65 -21.11 -17.17
C VAL A 629 -14.06 -22.48 -16.90
N LEU A 630 -12.81 -22.67 -17.30
CA LEU A 630 -12.05 -23.91 -17.16
C LEU A 630 -10.93 -23.72 -16.12
N ALA A 631 -10.37 -24.84 -15.66
CA ALA A 631 -9.18 -24.82 -14.81
C ALA A 631 -8.06 -23.99 -15.46
N GLY A 632 -7.40 -23.16 -14.65
CA GLY A 632 -6.38 -22.22 -15.12
C GLY A 632 -6.65 -20.77 -14.69
N GLY A 633 -6.01 -19.82 -15.34
CA GLY A 633 -6.10 -18.40 -14.98
C GLY A 633 -7.53 -17.86 -15.06
N LEU A 634 -7.96 -17.17 -14.03
CA LEU A 634 -9.33 -16.67 -13.86
C LEU A 634 -9.31 -15.24 -13.30
N ALA A 635 -10.22 -14.40 -13.80
CA ALA A 635 -10.57 -13.13 -13.19
C ALA A 635 -12.03 -13.16 -12.69
N VAL A 636 -12.25 -12.68 -11.46
CA VAL A 636 -13.58 -12.68 -10.80
C VAL A 636 -13.92 -11.26 -10.38
N ARG A 637 -15.08 -10.77 -10.79
CA ARG A 637 -15.65 -9.50 -10.32
C ARG A 637 -16.80 -9.77 -9.36
N GLN A 638 -16.76 -9.12 -8.21
CA GLN A 638 -17.80 -9.20 -7.18
C GLN A 638 -18.38 -7.81 -6.96
N ASN A 639 -19.61 -7.73 -6.45
CA ASN A 639 -20.10 -6.47 -5.88
C ASN A 639 -19.55 -6.29 -4.45
N VAL A 640 -19.88 -5.16 -3.82
CA VAL A 640 -19.45 -4.82 -2.44
C VAL A 640 -19.87 -5.86 -1.39
N ASN A 641 -20.95 -6.59 -1.63
CA ASN A 641 -21.46 -7.66 -0.75
C ASN A 641 -20.79 -9.02 -1.04
N GLY A 642 -19.78 -9.07 -1.91
CA GLY A 642 -19.08 -10.31 -2.26
C GLY A 642 -19.82 -11.21 -3.27
N THR A 643 -20.98 -10.79 -3.78
CA THR A 643 -21.72 -11.56 -4.82
C THR A 643 -20.97 -11.47 -6.13
N VAL A 644 -20.71 -12.63 -6.75
CA VAL A 644 -20.04 -12.70 -8.07
C VAL A 644 -20.95 -12.12 -9.14
N LYS A 645 -20.40 -11.20 -9.92
CA LYS A 645 -21.08 -10.52 -11.02
C LYS A 645 -20.52 -10.90 -12.39
N ALA A 646 -19.24 -11.26 -12.44
CA ALA A 646 -18.60 -11.75 -13.65
C ALA A 646 -17.45 -12.69 -13.32
N MET A 647 -17.20 -13.66 -14.20
CA MET A 647 -16.01 -14.50 -14.23
C MET A 647 -15.50 -14.58 -15.67
N ILE A 648 -14.21 -14.36 -15.85
CA ILE A 648 -13.57 -14.36 -17.16
C ILE A 648 -12.37 -15.29 -17.13
N GLN A 649 -12.28 -16.17 -18.14
CA GLN A 649 -11.09 -16.98 -18.37
C GLN A 649 -9.94 -16.10 -18.85
N LEU A 650 -8.81 -16.15 -18.16
CA LEU A 650 -7.61 -15.45 -18.63
C LEU A 650 -6.98 -16.20 -19.81
N MET A 651 -6.47 -15.46 -20.77
CA MET A 651 -5.79 -16.05 -21.91
C MET A 651 -4.40 -16.57 -21.53
N PRO A 652 -4.09 -17.85 -21.81
CA PRO A 652 -2.76 -18.38 -21.56
C PRO A 652 -1.75 -17.80 -22.55
N MET A 653 -0.57 -17.45 -22.03
CA MET A 653 0.57 -17.01 -22.82
C MET A 653 1.79 -17.86 -22.44
N LYS A 654 2.48 -18.40 -23.44
CA LYS A 654 3.72 -19.13 -23.19
C LYS A 654 4.84 -18.14 -22.88
N ILE A 655 5.52 -18.36 -21.76
CA ILE A 655 6.68 -17.56 -21.38
C ILE A 655 7.95 -18.26 -21.86
N ASP A 656 8.79 -17.53 -22.61
CA ASP A 656 10.05 -18.03 -23.13
C ASP A 656 11.22 -17.68 -22.22
N GLN A 657 11.16 -16.52 -21.55
CA GLN A 657 12.18 -16.06 -20.61
C GLN A 657 11.52 -15.30 -19.45
N VAL A 658 12.12 -15.40 -18.27
CA VAL A 658 11.70 -14.70 -17.06
C VAL A 658 12.85 -13.81 -16.58
N GLY A 659 12.59 -12.53 -16.41
CA GLY A 659 13.50 -11.54 -15.80
C GLY A 659 12.99 -11.13 -14.42
N ALA A 660 13.75 -10.25 -13.74
CA ALA A 660 13.41 -9.79 -12.38
C ALA A 660 12.08 -9.00 -12.30
N ALA A 661 11.74 -8.25 -13.35
CA ALA A 661 10.53 -7.42 -13.41
C ALA A 661 9.83 -7.51 -14.78
N SER A 662 10.11 -8.54 -15.57
CA SER A 662 9.51 -8.70 -16.90
C SER A 662 9.56 -10.15 -17.35
N VAL A 663 8.66 -10.50 -18.27
CA VAL A 663 8.66 -11.78 -18.96
C VAL A 663 8.72 -11.54 -20.46
N MET A 664 9.25 -12.49 -21.21
CA MET A 664 9.23 -12.47 -22.68
C MET A 664 8.35 -13.59 -23.21
N SER A 665 7.57 -13.26 -24.23
CA SER A 665 6.75 -14.19 -24.98
C SER A 665 6.79 -13.83 -26.46
N ASN A 666 7.18 -14.78 -27.31
CA ASN A 666 7.29 -14.62 -28.76
C ASN A 666 8.10 -13.36 -29.16
N GLY A 667 9.20 -13.08 -28.45
CA GLY A 667 10.06 -11.93 -28.73
C GLY A 667 9.53 -10.58 -28.19
N THR A 668 8.33 -10.54 -27.60
CA THR A 668 7.76 -9.34 -26.98
C THR A 668 8.03 -9.35 -25.48
N ARG A 669 8.50 -8.23 -24.94
CA ARG A 669 8.70 -8.02 -23.51
C ARG A 669 7.43 -7.49 -22.87
N TYR A 670 7.04 -8.09 -21.76
CA TYR A 670 5.95 -7.66 -20.89
C TYR A 670 6.50 -7.37 -19.50
N GLU A 671 6.19 -6.21 -18.95
CA GLU A 671 6.54 -5.90 -17.57
C GLU A 671 5.58 -6.62 -16.61
N THR A 672 6.11 -7.09 -15.48
CA THR A 672 5.32 -7.77 -14.47
C THR A 672 4.85 -6.77 -13.41
N ALA A 673 3.63 -6.96 -12.92
CA ALA A 673 3.11 -6.16 -11.82
C ALA A 673 3.85 -6.52 -10.51
N ASP A 674 3.96 -5.53 -9.60
CA ASP A 674 4.62 -5.70 -8.29
C ASP A 674 3.95 -6.76 -7.41
N ASP A 675 2.63 -6.98 -7.62
CA ASP A 675 1.79 -7.94 -6.90
C ASP A 675 1.49 -9.20 -7.73
N MET A 676 2.29 -9.47 -8.76
CA MET A 676 2.14 -10.64 -9.62
C MET A 676 2.05 -11.92 -8.80
N GLN A 677 1.00 -12.69 -9.03
CA GLN A 677 0.80 -13.99 -8.38
C GLN A 677 1.50 -15.10 -9.17
N VAL A 678 2.29 -15.91 -8.47
CA VAL A 678 2.99 -17.05 -9.06
C VAL A 678 2.55 -18.33 -8.37
N TYR A 679 2.15 -19.32 -9.16
CA TYR A 679 1.72 -20.61 -8.66
C TYR A 679 2.48 -21.75 -9.36
N LEU A 680 2.97 -22.67 -8.56
CA LEU A 680 3.53 -23.93 -9.05
C LEU A 680 2.42 -24.98 -9.05
N TRP A 681 2.18 -25.61 -10.21
CA TRP A 681 1.33 -26.79 -10.31
C TRP A 681 2.16 -28.05 -10.03
N TYR A 682 1.86 -28.76 -8.95
CA TYR A 682 2.56 -29.99 -8.57
C TYR A 682 1.61 -31.01 -7.95
N LYS A 683 1.65 -32.24 -8.44
CA LYS A 683 0.82 -33.36 -7.96
C LYS A 683 -0.68 -33.03 -7.86
N GLY A 684 -1.21 -32.30 -8.83
CA GLY A 684 -2.64 -31.98 -8.89
C GLY A 684 -3.09 -30.85 -7.97
N GLN A 685 -2.17 -30.03 -7.46
CA GLN A 685 -2.46 -28.87 -6.60
C GLN A 685 -1.62 -27.67 -6.98
N TYR A 686 -2.15 -26.46 -6.69
CA TYR A 686 -1.44 -25.21 -6.84
C TYR A 686 -0.77 -24.79 -5.54
N TYR A 687 0.48 -24.40 -5.63
CA TYR A 687 1.28 -23.87 -4.52
C TYR A 687 1.70 -22.46 -4.84
N ALA A 688 1.37 -21.51 -3.96
CA ALA A 688 1.86 -20.14 -4.11
C ALA A 688 3.37 -20.11 -3.97
N THR A 689 4.05 -19.41 -4.87
CA THR A 689 5.51 -19.28 -4.90
C THR A 689 5.90 -17.87 -5.33
N LYS A 690 7.20 -17.64 -5.50
CA LYS A 690 7.74 -16.39 -6.04
C LYS A 690 8.66 -16.72 -7.20
N LEU A 691 8.77 -15.82 -8.16
CA LEU A 691 9.88 -15.86 -9.11
C LEU A 691 11.17 -15.50 -8.34
N SER A 692 12.13 -16.41 -8.32
CA SER A 692 13.44 -16.24 -7.67
C SER A 692 14.44 -15.70 -8.66
#